data_81432ee70b7a9fad893acf8417e7bdf8
#
_entry.id   81432ee70b7a9fad893acf8417e7bdf8
#
_cell.length_a   1.000
_cell.length_b   1.000
_cell.length_c   1.000
_cell.angle_alpha   90.00
_cell.angle_beta   90.00
_cell.angle_gamma   90.00
#
_symmetry.space_group_name_H-M   'P 1'
#
loop_
_entity.id
_entity.type
_entity.pdbx_description
1 polymer ?
#
loop_
_entity_poly.entity_id
_entity_poly.type
_entity_poly.pdbx_seq_one_letter_code
_entity_poly.pdbx_strand_id
1 'polypeptide(L)'
;MPALRLTPITLGLSVLLSVGFACAATTLPETSISAEVDEDDPRVKETSTATRTATPVRYVPQAIDSVKTESLRSYGTNDLGQALSGIPNVSSGADTRFDSVRIRGFDASNDFYLDGIRDDSQYVRDLHNIERIEVLKGPAAVLYGRGGQGGIVNRVSKLPMAGHKSSIEAQGGSDDLRSVYADLSTDPTDNISLRLNMGNQDNNSFRDGVSGNRQLFAPSMSWQLTPDLNWLVQYEYSRYNRTPDRGIPGVNGRPADVSRSTTYFDNRDYIDDKTQSLRSKLAYELNDNWQLRQTLGVFKLDSDFDNTYQTAYVPATHSVTRQRWQQDLTTLNVFNNVELEGGFSTYGLEHRVLTGLELGSQRRDPKLYTATAVNRGGQAVPSLDLSQPNRNLSHTGRMSVSSNNHTEVESRAIYVQDQLRLNDQWQVLAGLRYDRFEVDTQNKLLNTQQDVKSHSTSPRFGLVWTPLEHHTFYASWSKTFSPAGGGLIGITPNAAGSVNDLSPELTKQKEIGVKSDWLDDRLSTTLAVYELELYNRRTSDPLDRTITLLSGLQRSRGVELTATGKIVGNWYVRGGVGLQEATVEKDNNGFEGKRVSDVAKRNASLFITWKPEMGWYAETGLTLVGDRYADSLNTVVLPGYGRWDALAGFRQKEWDVRAALNNIADKTYYASATSVAQIQPGEPRSVVVTGTYSF
;
A
#
# COMPACT_ATOMS: atom_id res chain seq x y z
N MET A 1 -8.17 -30.63 15.88
CA MET A 1 -6.85 -29.98 15.93
C MET A 1 -5.85 -30.89 15.25
N PRO A 2 -5.42 -30.67 14.03
CA PRO A 2 -4.31 -31.40 13.45
C PRO A 2 -3.01 -30.71 13.87
N ALA A 3 -2.08 -31.51 14.36
CA ALA A 3 -0.80 -31.10 14.87
C ALA A 3 0.08 -30.46 13.77
N LEU A 4 0.63 -29.28 14.05
CA LEU A 4 1.72 -28.71 13.27
C LEU A 4 2.89 -29.70 13.26
N ARG A 5 3.21 -30.27 12.10
CA ARG A 5 4.51 -30.91 11.90
C ARG A 5 5.55 -29.82 11.63
N LEU A 6 6.17 -29.35 12.71
CA LEU A 6 7.42 -28.61 12.63
C LEU A 6 8.52 -29.63 12.32
N THR A 7 9.02 -29.64 11.09
CA THR A 7 10.30 -30.28 10.80
C THR A 7 11.40 -29.49 11.50
N PRO A 8 12.30 -30.13 12.26
CA PRO A 8 13.36 -29.42 12.94
C PRO A 8 14.36 -28.87 11.92
N ILE A 9 14.40 -27.54 11.79
CA ILE A 9 15.51 -26.85 11.13
C ILE A 9 16.66 -26.85 12.11
N THR A 10 17.56 -27.81 11.96
CA THR A 10 18.84 -27.83 12.67
C THR A 10 19.66 -26.62 12.25
N LEU A 11 19.96 -25.77 13.22
CA LEU A 11 20.89 -24.64 13.10
C LEU A 11 22.30 -25.17 12.79
N GLY A 12 22.68 -25.13 11.53
CA GLY A 12 24.06 -25.28 11.12
C GLY A 12 24.74 -23.89 11.12
N LEU A 13 25.19 -23.43 12.28
CA LEU A 13 26.06 -22.27 12.41
C LEU A 13 27.45 -22.79 12.78
N SER A 14 28.29 -23.07 11.80
CA SER A 14 29.72 -23.27 12.03
C SER A 14 30.50 -22.83 10.81
N VAL A 15 31.49 -21.97 11.10
CA VAL A 15 32.68 -21.65 10.32
C VAL A 15 32.52 -20.62 9.20
N LEU A 16 33.13 -19.48 9.48
CA LEU A 16 34.06 -18.72 8.63
C LEU A 16 34.37 -17.41 9.36
N LEU A 17 35.55 -17.09 9.74
CA LEU A 17 36.72 -16.56 9.12
C LEU A 17 37.61 -15.87 10.15
N SER A 18 38.81 -16.28 10.22
CA SER A 18 39.93 -15.48 10.69
C SER A 18 40.63 -14.89 9.46
N VAL A 19 40.27 -13.68 9.06
CA VAL A 19 41.11 -12.82 8.22
C VAL A 19 41.21 -11.49 8.95
N GLY A 20 42.37 -11.26 9.58
CA GLY A 20 42.67 -9.98 10.19
C GLY A 20 42.93 -8.93 9.10
N PHE A 21 42.02 -8.02 8.94
CA PHE A 21 42.25 -6.75 8.26
C PHE A 21 42.25 -5.62 9.32
N ALA A 22 43.35 -4.87 9.38
CA ALA A 22 43.39 -3.62 10.12
C ALA A 22 42.51 -2.62 9.36
N CYS A 23 41.33 -2.32 9.93
CA CYS A 23 40.43 -1.31 9.41
C CYS A 23 40.57 -0.03 10.25
N ALA A 24 40.75 1.11 9.59
CA ALA A 24 40.52 2.38 10.22
C ALA A 24 39.00 2.51 10.51
N ALA A 25 38.66 2.76 11.77
CA ALA A 25 37.27 2.87 12.20
C ALA A 25 36.65 4.10 11.53
N THR A 26 35.74 3.89 10.61
CA THR A 26 34.72 4.87 10.22
C THR A 26 33.52 4.58 11.11
N THR A 27 33.25 5.42 12.08
CA THR A 27 32.04 5.39 12.90
C THR A 27 30.83 5.51 11.96
N LEU A 28 29.94 4.49 11.99
CA LEU A 28 28.58 4.67 11.44
C LEU A 28 27.96 5.89 12.14
N PRO A 29 27.21 6.75 11.43
CA PRO A 29 26.47 7.79 12.11
C PRO A 29 25.59 7.09 13.16
N GLU A 30 25.74 7.51 14.43
CA GLU A 30 24.85 7.07 15.48
C GLU A 30 23.43 7.13 15.00
N THR A 31 22.72 6.02 15.04
CA THR A 31 21.26 5.98 14.90
C THR A 31 20.66 6.51 16.21
N SER A 32 21.13 7.64 16.68
CA SER A 32 20.43 8.41 17.70
C SER A 32 19.24 9.06 16.99
N ILE A 33 18.07 8.46 17.16
CA ILE A 33 16.77 9.12 16.98
C ILE A 33 16.64 10.20 18.08
N SER A 34 17.54 11.16 18.10
CA SER A 34 17.55 12.32 18.99
C SER A 34 17.90 13.61 18.25
N ALA A 35 17.38 13.78 17.02
CA ALA A 35 17.09 15.12 16.59
C ALA A 35 15.74 15.50 17.22
N GLU A 36 15.62 16.68 17.83
CA GLU A 36 14.32 17.30 18.06
C GLU A 36 13.56 17.20 16.74
N VAL A 37 12.66 16.20 16.68
CA VAL A 37 11.79 16.04 15.52
C VAL A 37 10.86 17.22 15.64
N ASP A 38 11.03 18.23 14.78
CA ASP A 38 10.00 19.24 14.58
C ASP A 38 8.75 18.48 14.15
N GLU A 39 7.84 18.19 15.10
CA GLU A 39 6.63 17.40 14.87
C GLU A 39 5.78 18.01 13.77
N ASP A 40 5.91 19.33 13.58
CA ASP A 40 5.17 20.09 12.59
C ASP A 40 5.84 20.09 11.19
N ASP A 41 7.11 19.67 11.08
CA ASP A 41 7.77 19.52 9.78
C ASP A 41 7.12 18.35 8.99
N PRO A 42 6.45 18.61 7.85
CA PRO A 42 5.83 17.56 7.06
C PRO A 42 6.83 16.62 6.37
N ARG A 43 8.13 16.95 6.37
CA ARG A 43 9.16 16.16 5.68
C ARG A 43 9.53 14.92 6.46
N VAL A 44 9.89 13.89 5.71
CA VAL A 44 10.62 12.71 6.18
C VAL A 44 12.05 12.81 5.64
N LYS A 45 13.01 13.05 6.50
CA LYS A 45 14.42 13.30 6.11
C LYS A 45 15.17 12.02 5.79
N GLU A 46 14.80 10.91 6.46
CA GLU A 46 15.42 9.59 6.30
C GLU A 46 14.38 8.51 6.09
N THR A 47 14.74 7.50 5.33
CA THR A 47 13.90 6.33 5.09
C THR A 47 14.72 5.05 5.13
N SER A 48 14.14 4.00 5.68
CA SER A 48 14.62 2.62 5.54
C SER A 48 13.88 1.85 4.44
N THR A 49 12.76 2.37 3.93
CA THR A 49 11.96 1.70 2.90
C THR A 49 12.73 1.52 1.60
N ALA A 50 13.53 2.50 1.20
CA ALA A 50 14.23 2.45 -0.09
C ALA A 50 15.49 1.58 -0.10
N THR A 51 16.11 1.33 1.06
CA THR A 51 17.42 0.68 1.17
C THR A 51 17.52 -0.35 2.29
N ARG A 52 16.49 -0.52 3.12
CA ARG A 52 16.47 -1.28 4.38
C ARG A 52 17.54 -0.85 5.40
N THR A 53 18.21 0.26 5.13
CA THR A 53 19.16 0.94 6.00
C THR A 53 18.69 2.37 6.20
N ALA A 54 18.92 3.00 7.34
CA ALA A 54 18.60 4.41 7.53
C ALA A 54 19.39 5.25 6.52
N THR A 55 18.72 5.78 5.52
CA THR A 55 19.36 6.53 4.42
C THR A 55 18.64 7.86 4.23
N PRO A 56 19.38 8.99 4.24
CA PRO A 56 18.79 10.28 3.91
C PRO A 56 18.09 10.23 2.54
N VAL A 57 16.85 10.71 2.47
CA VAL A 57 16.01 10.63 1.26
C VAL A 57 16.71 11.22 0.04
N ARG A 58 17.52 12.27 0.23
CA ARG A 58 18.28 12.91 -0.86
C ARG A 58 19.28 11.97 -1.58
N TYR A 59 19.82 10.95 -0.88
CA TYR A 59 20.78 10.01 -1.44
C TYR A 59 20.15 8.71 -1.97
N VAL A 60 18.84 8.58 -1.87
CA VAL A 60 18.10 7.45 -2.45
C VAL A 60 17.95 7.67 -3.96
N PRO A 61 18.52 6.82 -4.85
CA PRO A 61 18.41 6.98 -6.30
C PRO A 61 17.07 6.45 -6.85
N GLN A 62 15.99 6.87 -6.25
CA GLN A 62 14.61 6.48 -6.62
C GLN A 62 13.62 7.48 -6.02
N ALA A 63 12.51 7.73 -6.70
CA ALA A 63 11.44 8.56 -6.17
C ALA A 63 10.74 7.83 -5.00
N ILE A 64 10.60 8.55 -3.89
CA ILE A 64 9.86 8.12 -2.72
C ILE A 64 9.04 9.29 -2.18
N ASP A 65 7.77 9.05 -1.92
CA ASP A 65 6.89 10.01 -1.26
C ASP A 65 6.49 9.50 0.11
N SER A 66 6.42 10.41 1.07
CA SER A 66 6.05 10.12 2.45
C SER A 66 4.93 11.04 2.89
N VAL A 67 3.93 10.47 3.56
CA VAL A 67 2.78 11.21 4.11
C VAL A 67 2.61 10.84 5.58
N LYS A 68 2.72 11.82 6.48
CA LYS A 68 2.42 11.64 7.92
C LYS A 68 0.92 11.43 8.11
N THR A 69 0.52 10.39 8.83
CA THR A 69 -0.90 10.04 9.02
C THR A 69 -1.67 11.06 9.86
N GLU A 70 -1.00 11.80 10.73
CA GLU A 70 -1.61 12.89 11.50
C GLU A 70 -2.29 13.92 10.60
N SER A 71 -1.61 14.33 9.51
CA SER A 71 -2.18 15.29 8.55
C SER A 71 -3.45 14.78 7.86
N LEU A 72 -3.58 13.47 7.68
CA LEU A 72 -4.72 12.81 7.06
C LEU A 72 -5.89 12.68 8.04
N ARG A 73 -5.61 12.22 9.26
CA ARG A 73 -6.60 12.11 10.32
C ARG A 73 -7.23 13.46 10.68
N SER A 74 -6.49 14.55 10.47
CA SER A 74 -7.02 15.90 10.64
C SER A 74 -8.23 16.20 9.75
N TYR A 75 -8.36 15.51 8.62
CA TYR A 75 -9.52 15.56 7.73
C TYR A 75 -10.53 14.42 7.96
N GLY A 76 -10.38 13.65 9.03
CA GLY A 76 -11.23 12.49 9.34
C GLY A 76 -10.91 11.26 8.50
N THR A 77 -9.79 11.26 7.77
CA THR A 77 -9.41 10.16 6.88
C THR A 77 -8.74 9.03 7.64
N ASN A 78 -9.36 7.85 7.61
CA ASN A 78 -8.78 6.58 8.05
C ASN A 78 -8.83 5.54 6.93
N ASP A 79 -8.67 5.99 5.70
CA ASP A 79 -8.70 5.18 4.47
C ASP A 79 -7.39 5.37 3.70
N LEU A 80 -6.73 4.26 3.38
CA LEU A 80 -5.44 4.28 2.67
C LEU A 80 -5.56 4.88 1.27
N GLY A 81 -6.68 4.64 0.59
CA GLY A 81 -6.93 5.19 -0.73
C GLY A 81 -7.02 6.70 -0.73
N GLN A 82 -7.73 7.29 0.24
CA GLN A 82 -7.78 8.74 0.42
C GLN A 82 -6.42 9.29 0.83
N ALA A 83 -5.69 8.58 1.69
CA ALA A 83 -4.34 8.95 2.14
C ALA A 83 -3.35 9.08 0.98
N LEU A 84 -3.48 8.24 -0.03
CA LEU A 84 -2.63 8.24 -1.21
C LEU A 84 -3.12 9.21 -2.31
N SER A 85 -4.31 9.78 -2.16
CA SER A 85 -4.84 10.75 -3.11
C SER A 85 -3.98 12.02 -3.14
N GLY A 86 -3.66 12.49 -4.33
CA GLY A 86 -2.80 13.66 -4.49
C GLY A 86 -1.30 13.37 -4.56
N ILE A 87 -0.84 12.17 -4.27
CA ILE A 87 0.54 11.75 -4.59
C ILE A 87 0.70 11.68 -6.11
N PRO A 88 1.74 12.29 -6.70
CA PRO A 88 1.95 12.28 -8.15
C PRO A 88 1.97 10.86 -8.73
N ASN A 89 1.19 10.64 -9.79
CA ASN A 89 1.08 9.36 -10.52
C ASN A 89 0.71 8.14 -9.65
N VAL A 90 0.01 8.38 -8.54
CA VAL A 90 -0.64 7.37 -7.72
C VAL A 90 -2.15 7.53 -7.83
N SER A 91 -2.86 6.45 -8.01
CA SER A 91 -4.33 6.38 -7.97
C SER A 91 -4.77 5.25 -7.05
N SER A 92 -5.79 5.49 -6.25
CA SER A 92 -6.42 4.49 -5.41
C SER A 92 -7.68 3.97 -6.05
N GLY A 93 -7.85 2.66 -6.08
CA GLY A 93 -9.13 2.05 -6.43
C GLY A 93 -10.06 2.09 -5.22
N ALA A 94 -11.30 2.47 -5.43
CA ALA A 94 -12.30 2.40 -4.37
C ALA A 94 -13.07 1.08 -4.50
N ASP A 95 -12.41 -0.03 -4.27
CA ASP A 95 -13.12 -1.27 -3.97
C ASP A 95 -13.32 -1.33 -2.46
N THR A 96 -14.57 -1.24 -2.00
CA THR A 96 -14.88 -1.25 -0.57
C THR A 96 -14.55 -2.58 0.13
N ARG A 97 -14.12 -3.59 -0.64
CA ARG A 97 -13.71 -4.88 -0.10
C ARG A 97 -12.30 -4.87 0.46
N PHE A 98 -11.36 -4.19 -0.22
CA PHE A 98 -9.95 -4.13 0.16
C PHE A 98 -9.27 -2.91 -0.45
N ASP A 99 -8.14 -2.51 0.13
CA ASP A 99 -7.32 -1.46 -0.44
C ASP A 99 -6.77 -1.85 -1.81
N SER A 100 -6.86 -0.93 -2.73
CA SER A 100 -6.39 -1.08 -4.10
C SER A 100 -5.64 0.19 -4.52
N VAL A 101 -4.46 0.02 -5.10
CA VAL A 101 -3.63 1.15 -5.51
C VAL A 101 -2.92 0.86 -6.84
N ARG A 102 -2.75 1.90 -7.63
CA ARG A 102 -1.90 1.89 -8.82
C ARG A 102 -0.83 2.96 -8.67
N ILE A 103 0.40 2.57 -8.92
CA ILE A 103 1.56 3.46 -8.90
C ILE A 103 2.12 3.51 -10.32
N ARG A 104 2.23 4.73 -10.89
CA ARG A 104 2.71 4.92 -12.26
C ARG A 104 1.95 4.10 -13.31
N GLY A 105 0.65 3.88 -13.08
CA GLY A 105 -0.21 3.10 -13.97
C GLY A 105 -0.13 1.57 -13.82
N PHE A 106 0.67 1.05 -12.92
CA PHE A 106 0.78 -0.39 -12.63
C PHE A 106 0.06 -0.73 -11.33
N ASP A 107 -0.55 -1.91 -11.30
CA ASP A 107 -1.22 -2.42 -10.11
C ASP A 107 -0.19 -2.70 -9.01
N ALA A 108 -0.44 -2.19 -7.81
CA ALA A 108 0.32 -2.39 -6.60
C ALA A 108 -0.57 -2.81 -5.41
N SER A 109 -1.77 -3.31 -5.71
CA SER A 109 -2.77 -3.71 -4.69
C SER A 109 -2.34 -4.90 -3.82
N ASN A 110 -1.26 -5.59 -4.18
CA ASN A 110 -0.67 -6.69 -3.42
C ASN A 110 0.77 -6.37 -2.97
N ASP A 111 1.17 -5.11 -3.07
CA ASP A 111 2.52 -4.67 -2.75
C ASP A 111 2.51 -3.73 -1.54
N PHE A 112 1.67 -4.08 -0.56
CA PHE A 112 1.64 -3.44 0.74
C PHE A 112 2.62 -4.09 1.72
N TYR A 113 3.18 -3.24 2.57
CA TYR A 113 4.11 -3.64 3.62
C TYR A 113 3.77 -2.93 4.93
N LEU A 114 4.14 -3.54 6.03
CA LEU A 114 4.08 -2.97 7.37
C LEU A 114 5.47 -3.13 8.02
N ASP A 115 6.14 -2.01 8.27
CA ASP A 115 7.53 -1.95 8.76
C ASP A 115 8.51 -2.82 7.93
N GLY A 116 8.32 -2.80 6.61
CA GLY A 116 9.13 -3.56 5.66
C GLY A 116 8.79 -5.05 5.54
N ILE A 117 7.82 -5.57 6.31
CA ILE A 117 7.31 -6.94 6.18
C ILE A 117 6.11 -6.94 5.24
N ARG A 118 6.05 -7.92 4.33
CA ARG A 118 4.97 -8.06 3.35
C ARG A 118 3.61 -8.27 4.02
N ASP A 119 2.64 -7.46 3.60
CA ASP A 119 1.24 -7.51 3.99
C ASP A 119 0.36 -7.44 2.73
N ASP A 120 0.34 -8.52 1.97
CA ASP A 120 -0.34 -8.63 0.67
C ASP A 120 -1.74 -9.25 0.76
N SER A 121 -2.31 -9.36 1.94
CA SER A 121 -3.67 -9.84 2.13
C SER A 121 -4.71 -8.81 1.73
N GLN A 122 -5.88 -9.28 1.29
CA GLN A 122 -6.97 -8.44 0.80
C GLN A 122 -7.90 -8.02 1.94
N TYR A 123 -7.68 -6.85 2.51
CA TYR A 123 -8.51 -6.21 3.53
C TYR A 123 -8.33 -4.69 3.49
N VAL A 124 -9.14 -3.95 4.24
CA VAL A 124 -8.98 -2.49 4.40
C VAL A 124 -8.17 -2.21 5.67
N ARG A 125 -7.07 -1.48 5.52
CA ARG A 125 -6.06 -1.23 6.56
C ARG A 125 -6.42 -0.03 7.43
N ASP A 126 -6.29 -0.19 8.74
CA ASP A 126 -6.40 0.91 9.69
C ASP A 126 -5.11 1.75 9.72
N LEU A 127 -5.23 3.07 9.90
CA LEU A 127 -4.11 4.00 9.91
C LEU A 127 -3.78 4.58 11.29
N HIS A 128 -4.54 4.26 12.35
CA HIS A 128 -4.33 4.89 13.66
C HIS A 128 -3.06 4.45 14.38
N ASN A 129 -2.59 3.21 14.13
CA ASN A 129 -1.30 2.73 14.62
C ASN A 129 -0.14 3.04 13.66
N ILE A 130 -0.38 3.84 12.62
CA ILE A 130 0.60 4.19 11.61
C ILE A 130 1.06 5.63 11.81
N GLU A 131 2.37 5.83 11.80
CA GLU A 131 2.99 7.15 11.88
C GLU A 131 3.03 7.84 10.53
N ARG A 132 3.46 7.10 9.50
CA ARG A 132 3.53 7.59 8.12
C ARG A 132 3.37 6.46 7.10
N ILE A 133 3.00 6.85 5.90
CA ILE A 133 2.92 5.99 4.73
C ILE A 133 4.03 6.41 3.78
N GLU A 134 4.83 5.47 3.31
CA GLU A 134 5.88 5.68 2.33
C GLU A 134 5.56 4.94 1.04
N VAL A 135 5.59 5.67 -0.08
CA VAL A 135 5.37 5.13 -1.43
C VAL A 135 6.70 5.14 -2.18
N LEU A 136 7.34 3.99 -2.28
CA LEU A 136 8.54 3.82 -3.09
C LEU A 136 8.12 3.49 -4.51
N LYS A 137 8.41 4.36 -5.46
CA LYS A 137 7.93 4.26 -6.84
C LYS A 137 8.90 3.51 -7.75
N GLY A 138 8.37 2.55 -8.50
CA GLY A 138 9.14 1.66 -9.37
C GLY A 138 9.62 0.38 -8.69
N PRO A 139 10.25 -0.54 -9.45
CA PRO A 139 10.65 -1.85 -8.97
C PRO A 139 11.52 -1.82 -7.71
N ALA A 140 11.11 -2.58 -6.69
CA ALA A 140 11.77 -2.68 -5.39
C ALA A 140 12.20 -4.12 -5.04
N ALA A 141 12.24 -5.02 -6.02
CA ALA A 141 12.41 -6.46 -5.79
C ALA A 141 13.70 -6.84 -5.08
N VAL A 142 14.79 -6.10 -5.23
CA VAL A 142 16.06 -6.42 -4.52
C VAL A 142 15.87 -6.52 -3.02
N LEU A 143 14.98 -5.72 -2.43
CA LEU A 143 14.74 -5.69 -1.00
C LEU A 143 13.43 -6.40 -0.60
N TYR A 144 12.45 -6.43 -1.51
CA TYR A 144 11.08 -6.81 -1.20
C TYR A 144 10.60 -8.06 -1.95
N GLY A 145 11.43 -8.60 -2.86
CA GLY A 145 11.11 -9.80 -3.64
C GLY A 145 10.06 -9.56 -4.71
N ARG A 146 9.19 -10.53 -4.91
CA ARG A 146 8.15 -10.50 -5.96
C ARG A 146 7.24 -9.29 -5.89
N GLY A 147 6.63 -8.90 -7.00
CA GLY A 147 5.69 -7.78 -7.09
C GLY A 147 6.38 -6.44 -7.23
N GLY A 148 5.74 -5.36 -6.75
CA GLY A 148 6.28 -4.02 -6.86
C GLY A 148 6.48 -3.56 -8.30
N GLN A 149 5.58 -3.93 -9.21
CA GLN A 149 5.69 -3.56 -10.62
C GLN A 149 5.71 -2.04 -10.80
N GLY A 150 4.76 -1.34 -10.18
CA GLY A 150 4.71 0.13 -10.15
C GLY A 150 5.45 0.74 -8.96
N GLY A 151 5.65 -0.04 -7.91
CA GLY A 151 6.21 0.39 -6.64
C GLY A 151 5.60 -0.38 -5.46
N ILE A 152 5.92 0.05 -4.26
CA ILE A 152 5.38 -0.51 -3.01
C ILE A 152 4.82 0.60 -2.12
N VAL A 153 3.89 0.23 -1.25
CA VAL A 153 3.36 1.09 -0.18
C VAL A 153 3.75 0.48 1.16
N ASN A 154 4.64 1.14 1.89
CA ASN A 154 5.06 0.73 3.21
C ASN A 154 4.40 1.61 4.28
N ARG A 155 3.68 1.00 5.19
CA ARG A 155 3.14 1.63 6.38
C ARG A 155 4.18 1.51 7.49
N VAL A 156 4.61 2.63 8.05
CA VAL A 156 5.54 2.69 9.18
C VAL A 156 4.73 2.90 10.43
N SER A 157 4.79 1.93 11.34
CA SER A 157 4.02 1.96 12.58
C SER A 157 4.60 2.92 13.60
N LYS A 158 3.76 3.36 14.52
CA LYS A 158 4.17 4.12 15.70
C LYS A 158 5.00 3.22 16.62
N LEU A 159 6.19 3.69 17.00
CA LEU A 159 7.11 2.96 17.84
C LEU A 159 7.01 3.40 19.31
N PRO A 160 7.22 2.48 20.28
CA PRO A 160 7.44 2.87 21.66
C PRO A 160 8.78 3.58 21.80
N MET A 161 8.75 4.80 22.33
CA MET A 161 9.93 5.65 22.54
C MET A 161 9.87 6.26 23.94
N ALA A 162 11.03 6.35 24.60
CA ALA A 162 11.13 6.98 25.91
C ALA A 162 10.67 8.46 25.87
N GLY A 163 9.89 8.86 26.87
CA GLY A 163 9.38 10.22 27.01
C GLY A 163 8.27 10.62 26.02
N HIS A 164 7.73 9.68 25.24
CA HIS A 164 6.61 9.97 24.34
C HIS A 164 5.33 10.28 25.16
N LYS A 165 4.66 11.39 24.83
CA LYS A 165 3.41 11.80 25.48
C LYS A 165 2.25 10.91 25.08
N SER A 166 1.39 10.59 26.03
CA SER A 166 0.13 9.94 25.80
C SER A 166 -0.91 10.92 25.25
N SER A 167 -1.85 10.42 24.43
CA SER A 167 -2.95 11.24 23.93
C SER A 167 -4.26 10.46 23.79
N ILE A 168 -5.36 11.18 23.87
CA ILE A 168 -6.71 10.68 23.55
C ILE A 168 -7.29 11.62 22.49
N GLU A 169 -7.77 11.05 21.38
CA GLU A 169 -8.40 11.74 20.28
C GLU A 169 -9.85 11.31 20.17
N ALA A 170 -10.79 12.28 20.07
CA ALA A 170 -12.18 12.03 19.77
C ALA A 170 -12.59 12.80 18.52
N GLN A 171 -13.34 12.15 17.63
CA GLN A 171 -13.85 12.77 16.40
C GLN A 171 -15.37 12.61 16.30
N GLY A 172 -16.00 13.61 15.70
CA GLY A 172 -17.40 13.58 15.31
C GLY A 172 -17.59 14.36 14.00
N GLY A 173 -18.53 13.93 13.17
CA GLY A 173 -18.68 14.60 11.88
C GLY A 173 -19.90 14.17 11.07
N SER A 174 -19.90 14.57 9.82
CA SER A 174 -20.89 14.16 8.83
C SER A 174 -20.98 12.64 8.74
N ASP A 175 -22.11 12.15 8.25
CA ASP A 175 -22.36 10.72 8.09
C ASP A 175 -22.25 9.93 9.41
N ASP A 176 -22.71 10.55 10.51
CA ASP A 176 -22.68 9.98 11.87
C ASP A 176 -21.29 9.49 12.32
N LEU A 177 -20.20 10.08 11.77
CA LEU A 177 -18.85 9.75 12.20
C LEU A 177 -18.69 9.96 13.70
N ARG A 178 -18.26 8.94 14.39
CA ARG A 178 -17.89 8.94 15.82
C ARG A 178 -16.66 8.06 16.00
N SER A 179 -15.60 8.61 16.52
CA SER A 179 -14.44 7.81 16.88
C SER A 179 -13.79 8.27 18.17
N VAL A 180 -13.18 7.32 18.87
CA VAL A 180 -12.31 7.56 20.01
C VAL A 180 -11.10 6.68 19.89
N TYR A 181 -9.91 7.28 19.93
CA TYR A 181 -8.63 6.60 19.89
C TYR A 181 -7.74 7.08 21.04
N ALA A 182 -6.99 6.16 21.60
CA ALA A 182 -5.98 6.43 22.61
C ALA A 182 -4.61 5.95 22.11
N ASP A 183 -3.60 6.78 22.34
CA ASP A 183 -2.19 6.51 22.11
C ASP A 183 -1.48 6.69 23.45
N LEU A 184 -1.23 5.60 24.14
CA LEU A 184 -0.73 5.59 25.51
C LEU A 184 0.70 5.10 25.54
N SER A 185 1.58 5.83 26.21
CA SER A 185 3.00 5.49 26.36
C SER A 185 3.41 5.53 27.80
N THR A 186 4.33 4.65 28.19
CA THR A 186 4.96 4.64 29.50
C THR A 186 6.33 3.96 29.45
N ASP A 187 7.23 4.42 30.30
CA ASP A 187 8.57 3.88 30.47
C ASP A 187 8.69 3.26 31.87
N PRO A 188 8.32 1.98 32.05
CA PRO A 188 8.39 1.32 33.38
C PRO A 188 9.80 1.27 33.96
N THR A 189 10.81 1.27 33.10
CA THR A 189 12.22 1.33 33.44
C THR A 189 13.00 2.08 32.37
N ASP A 190 14.24 2.47 32.66
CA ASP A 190 15.09 3.20 31.69
C ASP A 190 15.37 2.42 30.39
N ASN A 191 15.19 1.10 30.40
CA ASN A 191 15.47 0.22 29.27
C ASN A 191 14.22 -0.41 28.64
N ILE A 192 13.02 -0.07 29.13
CA ILE A 192 11.75 -0.57 28.57
C ILE A 192 10.80 0.60 28.29
N SER A 193 10.39 0.71 27.04
CA SER A 193 9.31 1.62 26.62
C SER A 193 8.14 0.80 26.11
N LEU A 194 6.95 1.14 26.57
CA LEU A 194 5.68 0.54 26.15
C LEU A 194 4.80 1.57 25.45
N ARG A 195 4.08 1.15 24.40
CA ARG A 195 3.06 1.98 23.74
C ARG A 195 1.85 1.14 23.41
N LEU A 196 0.67 1.70 23.61
CA LEU A 196 -0.61 1.09 23.26
C LEU A 196 -1.41 2.06 22.41
N ASN A 197 -1.70 1.69 21.17
CA ASN A 197 -2.69 2.35 20.34
C ASN A 197 -3.96 1.52 20.35
N MET A 198 -5.10 2.14 20.67
CA MET A 198 -6.39 1.45 20.66
C MET A 198 -7.54 2.41 20.39
N GLY A 199 -8.62 1.89 19.83
CA GLY A 199 -9.80 2.72 19.61
C GLY A 199 -10.90 2.05 18.81
N ASN A 200 -11.96 2.82 18.63
CA ASN A 200 -13.14 2.44 17.85
C ASN A 200 -13.61 3.61 17.01
N GLN A 201 -14.10 3.29 15.81
CA GLN A 201 -14.75 4.22 14.91
C GLN A 201 -16.05 3.60 14.38
N ASP A 202 -17.13 4.35 14.47
CA ASP A 202 -18.41 4.07 13.82
C ASP A 202 -18.71 5.18 12.82
N ASN A 203 -19.19 4.84 11.65
CA ASN A 203 -19.66 5.81 10.67
C ASN A 203 -20.70 5.21 9.73
N ASN A 204 -21.59 6.03 9.26
CA ASN A 204 -22.37 5.82 8.06
C ASN A 204 -21.59 6.32 6.85
N SER A 205 -22.24 6.41 5.70
CA SER A 205 -21.71 7.00 4.48
C SER A 205 -22.78 7.86 3.83
N PHE A 206 -22.39 8.82 3.01
CA PHE A 206 -23.31 9.52 2.11
C PHE A 206 -24.03 8.58 1.13
N ARG A 207 -23.55 7.33 1.01
CA ARG A 207 -24.15 6.26 0.19
C ARG A 207 -25.27 5.59 1.01
N ASP A 208 -26.47 5.46 0.41
CA ASP A 208 -27.66 4.93 1.09
C ASP A 208 -27.43 3.54 1.68
N GLY A 209 -27.51 3.41 3.01
CA GLY A 209 -27.41 2.16 3.76
C GLY A 209 -25.99 1.60 3.89
N VAL A 210 -24.96 2.37 3.53
CA VAL A 210 -23.56 1.99 3.76
C VAL A 210 -23.13 2.47 5.14
N SER A 211 -22.52 1.57 5.92
CA SER A 211 -22.00 1.85 7.27
C SER A 211 -20.75 1.03 7.55
N GLY A 212 -20.00 1.39 8.56
CA GLY A 212 -18.82 0.69 9.01
C GLY A 212 -18.52 0.87 10.50
N ASN A 213 -17.96 -0.18 11.13
CA ASN A 213 -17.43 -0.16 12.48
C ASN A 213 -16.02 -0.72 12.48
N ARG A 214 -15.04 0.05 12.98
CA ARG A 214 -13.64 -0.34 13.10
C ARG A 214 -13.24 -0.43 14.56
N GLN A 215 -12.41 -1.41 14.87
CA GLN A 215 -11.80 -1.61 16.18
C GLN A 215 -10.32 -1.88 16.01
N LEU A 216 -9.50 -1.26 16.85
CA LEU A 216 -8.05 -1.42 16.87
C LEU A 216 -7.56 -1.67 18.28
N PHE A 217 -6.61 -2.60 18.42
CA PHE A 217 -5.82 -2.82 19.64
C PHE A 217 -4.39 -3.20 19.26
N ALA A 218 -3.44 -2.32 19.55
CA ALA A 218 -2.06 -2.43 19.07
C ALA A 218 -1.04 -2.10 20.18
N PRO A 219 -0.74 -3.04 21.10
CA PRO A 219 0.34 -2.90 22.06
C PRO A 219 1.71 -3.15 21.42
N SER A 220 2.70 -2.42 21.88
CA SER A 220 4.10 -2.57 21.47
C SER A 220 5.07 -2.33 22.62
N MET A 221 6.25 -2.93 22.55
CA MET A 221 7.31 -2.85 23.54
C MET A 221 8.66 -2.75 22.85
N SER A 222 9.47 -1.80 23.27
CA SER A 222 10.91 -1.76 23.00
C SER A 222 11.66 -2.06 24.29
N TRP A 223 12.54 -3.04 24.24
CA TRP A 223 13.35 -3.46 25.37
C TRP A 223 14.82 -3.51 25.01
N GLN A 224 15.61 -2.65 25.65
CA GLN A 224 17.07 -2.68 25.57
C GLN A 224 17.57 -3.78 26.52
N LEU A 225 17.73 -5.01 25.99
CA LEU A 225 18.12 -6.21 26.75
C LEU A 225 19.54 -6.10 27.30
N THR A 226 20.46 -5.60 26.47
CA THR A 226 21.83 -5.23 26.81
C THR A 226 22.17 -3.90 26.10
N PRO A 227 23.28 -3.23 26.41
CA PRO A 227 23.69 -2.03 25.68
C PRO A 227 23.69 -2.22 24.16
N ASP A 228 23.99 -3.43 23.68
CA ASP A 228 24.16 -3.74 22.26
C ASP A 228 22.97 -4.49 21.65
N LEU A 229 21.95 -4.88 22.46
CA LEU A 229 20.83 -5.72 21.98
C LEU A 229 19.49 -5.07 22.32
N ASN A 230 18.78 -4.64 21.29
CA ASN A 230 17.40 -4.15 21.38
C ASN A 230 16.41 -5.18 20.84
N TRP A 231 15.28 -5.31 21.53
CA TRP A 231 14.16 -6.14 21.12
C TRP A 231 12.87 -5.31 21.01
N LEU A 232 12.33 -5.18 19.81
CA LEU A 232 11.05 -4.56 19.54
C LEU A 232 10.00 -5.65 19.27
N VAL A 233 8.91 -5.62 20.02
CA VAL A 233 7.75 -6.50 19.82
C VAL A 233 6.51 -5.65 19.61
N GLN A 234 5.73 -5.98 18.58
CA GLN A 234 4.51 -5.28 18.23
C GLN A 234 3.42 -6.30 17.91
N TYR A 235 2.28 -6.15 18.56
CA TYR A 235 1.07 -6.89 18.21
C TYR A 235 0.01 -5.92 17.73
N GLU A 236 -0.82 -6.35 16.77
CA GLU A 236 -1.94 -5.56 16.28
C GLU A 236 -3.12 -6.49 16.02
N TYR A 237 -4.25 -6.18 16.61
CA TYR A 237 -5.57 -6.72 16.29
C TYR A 237 -6.41 -5.61 15.69
N SER A 238 -7.04 -5.88 14.53
CA SER A 238 -8.02 -4.99 13.93
C SER A 238 -9.23 -5.79 13.47
N ARG A 239 -10.41 -5.21 13.64
CA ARG A 239 -11.66 -5.70 13.06
C ARG A 239 -12.35 -4.58 12.33
N TYR A 240 -12.77 -4.85 11.11
CA TYR A 240 -13.58 -3.93 10.33
C TYR A 240 -14.80 -4.63 9.77
N ASN A 241 -15.97 -4.35 10.35
CA ASN A 241 -17.26 -4.76 9.83
C ASN A 241 -17.85 -3.61 9.04
N ARG A 242 -18.32 -3.86 7.80
CA ARG A 242 -18.83 -2.83 6.90
C ARG A 242 -19.80 -3.36 5.87
N THR A 243 -20.61 -2.47 5.30
CA THR A 243 -21.44 -2.74 4.14
C THR A 243 -20.59 -2.61 2.86
N PRO A 244 -20.53 -3.64 1.98
CA PRO A 244 -19.87 -3.53 0.68
C PRO A 244 -20.70 -2.67 -0.28
N ASP A 245 -20.08 -1.66 -0.90
CA ASP A 245 -20.68 -0.86 -1.96
C ASP A 245 -19.76 -0.83 -3.18
N ARG A 246 -20.32 -1.05 -4.36
CA ARG A 246 -19.58 -1.06 -5.62
C ARG A 246 -19.93 0.11 -6.54
N GLY A 247 -20.53 1.17 -6.00
CA GLY A 247 -20.82 2.41 -6.70
C GLY A 247 -22.03 2.32 -7.62
N ILE A 248 -21.92 2.96 -8.78
CA ILE A 248 -22.99 3.10 -9.80
C ILE A 248 -22.51 2.58 -11.17
N PRO A 249 -23.41 2.18 -12.07
CA PRO A 249 -23.02 1.75 -13.41
C PRO A 249 -22.69 2.92 -14.34
N GLY A 250 -22.01 2.63 -15.44
CA GLY A 250 -21.86 3.50 -16.58
C GLY A 250 -23.04 3.38 -17.55
N VAL A 251 -23.45 4.52 -18.11
CA VAL A 251 -24.53 4.65 -19.10
C VAL A 251 -24.06 5.57 -20.21
N ASN A 252 -24.20 5.16 -21.48
CA ASN A 252 -23.82 5.95 -22.65
C ASN A 252 -22.39 6.54 -22.58
N GLY A 253 -21.43 5.75 -22.14
CA GLY A 253 -20.02 6.14 -22.08
C GLY A 253 -19.62 7.06 -20.92
N ARG A 254 -20.50 7.26 -19.92
CA ARG A 254 -20.27 8.07 -18.73
C ARG A 254 -20.87 7.40 -17.50
N PRO A 255 -20.51 7.79 -16.26
CA PRO A 255 -21.24 7.39 -15.06
C PRO A 255 -22.72 7.72 -15.18
N ALA A 256 -23.59 6.84 -14.66
CA ALA A 256 -25.05 7.05 -14.71
C ALA A 256 -25.44 8.37 -14.03
N ASP A 257 -26.43 9.04 -14.60
CA ASP A 257 -27.02 10.26 -14.03
C ASP A 257 -28.07 9.88 -12.97
N VAL A 258 -27.58 9.51 -11.81
CA VAL A 258 -28.35 9.16 -10.62
C VAL A 258 -27.77 9.88 -9.39
N SER A 259 -28.52 9.91 -8.29
CA SER A 259 -27.98 10.47 -7.04
C SER A 259 -26.67 9.80 -6.68
N ARG A 260 -25.68 10.58 -6.21
CA ARG A 260 -24.44 10.03 -5.67
C ARG A 260 -24.64 9.12 -4.45
N SER A 261 -25.83 9.21 -3.79
CA SER A 261 -26.19 8.32 -2.68
C SER A 261 -26.74 6.96 -3.13
N THR A 262 -27.16 6.81 -4.39
CA THR A 262 -27.81 5.59 -4.92
C THR A 262 -26.91 4.36 -4.83
N THR A 263 -27.42 3.26 -4.27
CA THR A 263 -26.71 1.99 -4.09
C THR A 263 -27.52 0.80 -4.63
N TYR A 264 -26.83 -0.29 -5.01
CA TYR A 264 -27.43 -1.46 -5.66
C TYR A 264 -27.13 -2.78 -4.95
N PHE A 265 -26.50 -2.76 -3.78
CA PHE A 265 -26.28 -3.95 -2.94
C PHE A 265 -27.59 -4.43 -2.27
N ASP A 266 -27.56 -5.56 -1.58
CA ASP A 266 -28.65 -6.06 -0.74
C ASP A 266 -28.47 -5.57 0.70
N ASN A 267 -29.56 -5.24 1.39
CA ASN A 267 -29.49 -4.70 2.78
C ASN A 267 -28.90 -5.71 3.79
N ARG A 268 -28.70 -6.98 3.40
CA ARG A 268 -28.09 -8.03 4.23
C ARG A 268 -26.60 -8.22 3.93
N ASP A 269 -26.07 -7.51 2.92
CA ASP A 269 -24.67 -7.64 2.53
C ASP A 269 -23.76 -7.07 3.64
N TYR A 270 -22.64 -7.75 3.87
CA TYR A 270 -21.64 -7.36 4.87
C TYR A 270 -20.24 -7.84 4.48
N ILE A 271 -19.24 -7.25 5.08
CA ILE A 271 -17.86 -7.73 5.12
C ILE A 271 -17.38 -7.62 6.57
N ASP A 272 -16.85 -8.71 7.12
CA ASP A 272 -16.24 -8.75 8.46
C ASP A 272 -14.79 -9.24 8.33
N ASP A 273 -13.85 -8.31 8.35
CA ASP A 273 -12.42 -8.60 8.32
C ASP A 273 -11.87 -8.57 9.75
N LYS A 274 -11.18 -9.63 10.15
CA LYS A 274 -10.43 -9.72 11.42
C LYS A 274 -8.97 -9.99 11.10
N THR A 275 -8.11 -9.08 11.49
CA THR A 275 -6.67 -9.20 11.28
C THR A 275 -5.93 -9.30 12.60
N GLN A 276 -4.86 -10.08 12.60
CA GLN A 276 -3.92 -10.17 13.70
C GLN A 276 -2.51 -10.16 13.11
N SER A 277 -1.65 -9.32 13.64
CA SER A 277 -0.24 -9.34 13.29
C SER A 277 0.65 -9.35 14.53
N LEU A 278 1.73 -10.13 14.48
CA LEU A 278 2.80 -10.12 15.46
C LEU A 278 4.11 -9.86 14.72
N ARG A 279 4.84 -8.86 15.17
CA ARG A 279 6.15 -8.51 14.64
C ARG A 279 7.16 -8.50 15.77
N SER A 280 8.29 -9.13 15.54
CA SER A 280 9.41 -9.19 16.50
C SER A 280 10.68 -8.81 15.74
N LYS A 281 11.39 -7.79 16.20
CA LYS A 281 12.66 -7.35 15.63
C LYS A 281 13.72 -7.33 16.73
N LEU A 282 14.74 -8.16 16.54
CA LEU A 282 15.98 -8.13 17.31
C LEU A 282 17.03 -7.37 16.50
N ALA A 283 17.68 -6.41 17.12
CA ALA A 283 18.81 -5.66 16.56
C ALA A 283 19.99 -5.78 17.52
N TYR A 284 21.07 -6.37 17.02
CA TYR A 284 22.30 -6.62 17.78
C TYR A 284 23.48 -5.91 17.15
N GLU A 285 24.06 -4.96 17.86
CA GLU A 285 25.30 -4.27 17.47
C GLU A 285 26.47 -5.22 17.75
N LEU A 286 27.03 -5.79 16.68
CA LEU A 286 28.20 -6.68 16.79
C LEU A 286 29.45 -5.89 17.16
N ASN A 287 29.56 -4.68 16.67
CA ASN A 287 30.56 -3.65 16.98
C ASN A 287 30.11 -2.32 16.34
N ASP A 288 30.89 -1.26 16.48
CA ASP A 288 30.60 0.10 15.98
C ASP A 288 30.26 0.18 14.47
N ASN A 289 30.63 -0.83 13.69
CA ASN A 289 30.49 -0.85 12.24
C ASN A 289 29.50 -1.91 11.73
N TRP A 290 29.07 -2.87 12.56
CA TRP A 290 28.27 -4.01 12.11
C TRP A 290 27.08 -4.28 13.02
N GLN A 291 25.91 -4.36 12.43
CA GLN A 291 24.65 -4.71 13.10
C GLN A 291 24.05 -5.96 12.47
N LEU A 292 23.60 -6.88 13.28
CA LEU A 292 22.79 -8.04 12.89
C LEU A 292 21.34 -7.78 13.29
N ARG A 293 20.43 -7.91 12.34
CA ARG A 293 18.98 -7.77 12.58
C ARG A 293 18.26 -9.06 12.24
N GLN A 294 17.34 -9.47 13.08
CA GLN A 294 16.38 -10.52 12.78
C GLN A 294 14.98 -9.96 12.93
N THR A 295 14.14 -10.13 11.90
CA THR A 295 12.75 -9.67 11.90
C THR A 295 11.83 -10.82 11.56
N LEU A 296 10.93 -11.15 12.49
CA LEU A 296 9.85 -12.12 12.30
C LEU A 296 8.52 -11.39 12.18
N GLY A 297 7.75 -11.70 11.17
CA GLY A 297 6.39 -11.23 11.00
C GLY A 297 5.43 -12.39 10.82
N VAL A 298 4.34 -12.38 11.58
CA VAL A 298 3.21 -13.29 11.44
C VAL A 298 1.97 -12.46 11.23
N PHE A 299 1.23 -12.74 10.17
CA PHE A 299 -0.01 -12.05 9.85
C PHE A 299 -1.12 -13.06 9.56
N LYS A 300 -2.29 -12.88 10.18
CA LYS A 300 -3.49 -13.67 9.95
C LYS A 300 -4.65 -12.76 9.58
N LEU A 301 -5.39 -13.16 8.54
CA LEU A 301 -6.67 -12.58 8.14
C LEU A 301 -7.73 -13.68 8.17
N ASP A 302 -8.83 -13.42 8.86
CA ASP A 302 -10.09 -14.12 8.70
C ASP A 302 -11.11 -13.12 8.13
N SER A 303 -11.59 -13.35 6.92
CA SER A 303 -12.53 -12.48 6.19
C SER A 303 -13.74 -13.27 5.77
N ASP A 304 -14.91 -12.79 6.13
CA ASP A 304 -16.20 -13.33 5.73
C ASP A 304 -17.01 -12.23 5.08
N PHE A 305 -17.50 -12.47 3.86
CA PHE A 305 -18.34 -11.50 3.21
C PHE A 305 -19.51 -12.10 2.42
N ASP A 306 -20.61 -11.34 2.39
CA ASP A 306 -21.74 -11.51 1.50
C ASP A 306 -21.92 -10.21 0.71
N ASN A 307 -21.79 -10.27 -0.60
CA ASN A 307 -21.81 -9.09 -1.45
C ASN A 307 -22.66 -9.31 -2.72
N THR A 308 -23.70 -8.50 -2.82
CA THR A 308 -24.51 -8.37 -4.02
C THR A 308 -24.03 -7.13 -4.80
N TYR A 309 -23.64 -7.28 -6.05
CA TYR A 309 -23.04 -6.22 -6.84
C TYR A 309 -23.59 -6.17 -8.25
N GLN A 310 -23.53 -5.01 -8.85
CA GLN A 310 -23.93 -4.75 -10.22
C GLN A 310 -22.95 -5.34 -11.24
N THR A 311 -23.51 -5.93 -12.30
CA THR A 311 -22.73 -6.52 -13.40
C THR A 311 -22.89 -5.80 -14.73
N ALA A 312 -24.08 -5.24 -15.00
CA ALA A 312 -24.33 -4.46 -16.20
C ALA A 312 -25.57 -3.58 -16.06
N TYR A 313 -25.65 -2.53 -16.88
CA TYR A 313 -26.86 -1.78 -17.14
C TYR A 313 -27.55 -2.32 -18.41
N VAL A 314 -28.88 -2.48 -18.35
CA VAL A 314 -29.73 -2.98 -19.45
C VAL A 314 -30.63 -1.83 -19.90
N PRO A 315 -30.33 -1.17 -21.04
CA PRO A 315 -31.12 -0.02 -21.53
C PRO A 315 -32.59 -0.32 -21.78
N ALA A 316 -32.89 -1.50 -22.34
CA ALA A 316 -34.25 -1.89 -22.71
C ALA A 316 -35.25 -1.94 -21.54
N THR A 317 -34.76 -2.20 -20.34
CA THR A 317 -35.59 -2.31 -19.12
C THR A 317 -35.22 -1.27 -18.07
N HIS A 318 -34.33 -0.31 -18.40
CA HIS A 318 -33.81 0.69 -17.48
C HIS A 318 -33.35 0.11 -16.15
N SER A 319 -32.70 -1.04 -16.20
CA SER A 319 -32.37 -1.80 -15.02
C SER A 319 -30.89 -2.17 -14.91
N VAL A 320 -30.47 -2.45 -13.68
CA VAL A 320 -29.12 -2.88 -13.32
C VAL A 320 -29.16 -4.35 -12.95
N THR A 321 -28.45 -5.19 -13.71
CA THR A 321 -28.29 -6.60 -13.38
C THR A 321 -27.30 -6.77 -12.25
N ARG A 322 -27.52 -7.82 -11.42
CA ARG A 322 -26.70 -8.06 -10.24
C ARG A 322 -26.29 -9.51 -10.13
N GLN A 323 -25.22 -9.75 -9.38
CA GLN A 323 -24.76 -11.06 -8.95
C GLN A 323 -24.48 -11.03 -7.43
N ARG A 324 -24.56 -12.18 -6.77
CA ARG A 324 -24.23 -12.32 -5.35
C ARG A 324 -23.10 -13.29 -5.14
N TRP A 325 -22.12 -12.87 -4.35
CA TRP A 325 -21.00 -13.67 -3.89
C TRP A 325 -21.00 -13.74 -2.37
N GLN A 326 -20.64 -14.92 -1.87
CA GLN A 326 -20.22 -15.09 -0.48
C GLN A 326 -18.81 -15.68 -0.50
N GLN A 327 -17.97 -15.27 0.43
CA GLN A 327 -16.63 -15.82 0.54
C GLN A 327 -16.23 -15.97 2.00
N ASP A 328 -15.73 -17.15 2.33
CA ASP A 328 -14.96 -17.41 3.54
C ASP A 328 -13.48 -17.44 3.13
N LEU A 329 -12.66 -16.60 3.74
CA LEU A 329 -11.23 -16.52 3.45
C LEU A 329 -10.42 -16.52 4.73
N THR A 330 -9.50 -17.48 4.84
CA THR A 330 -8.43 -17.43 5.85
C THR A 330 -7.09 -17.29 5.16
N THR A 331 -6.25 -16.37 5.65
CA THR A 331 -4.86 -16.19 5.21
C THR A 331 -3.94 -16.23 6.41
N LEU A 332 -2.80 -16.92 6.30
CA LEU A 332 -1.73 -16.92 7.28
C LEU A 332 -0.40 -16.72 6.56
N ASN A 333 0.30 -15.65 6.90
CA ASN A 333 1.61 -15.32 6.35
C ASN A 333 2.65 -15.29 7.46
N VAL A 334 3.80 -15.92 7.23
CA VAL A 334 4.95 -15.93 8.13
C VAL A 334 6.18 -15.55 7.32
N PHE A 335 6.87 -14.49 7.73
CA PHE A 335 8.13 -14.06 7.12
C PHE A 335 9.20 -13.93 8.19
N ASN A 336 10.40 -14.42 7.90
CA ASN A 336 11.57 -14.27 8.75
C ASN A 336 12.73 -13.75 7.91
N ASN A 337 13.25 -12.60 8.28
CA ASN A 337 14.37 -11.94 7.64
C ASN A 337 15.55 -11.89 8.62
N VAL A 338 16.72 -12.28 8.16
CA VAL A 338 17.99 -12.10 8.88
C VAL A 338 18.87 -11.23 8.00
N GLU A 339 19.31 -10.10 8.53
CA GLU A 339 20.07 -9.09 7.81
C GLU A 339 21.34 -8.74 8.57
N LEU A 340 22.45 -8.67 7.86
CA LEU A 340 23.71 -8.13 8.33
C LEU A 340 23.99 -6.84 7.57
N GLU A 341 24.04 -5.73 8.31
CA GLU A 341 24.43 -4.42 7.81
C GLU A 341 25.80 -4.05 8.36
N GLY A 342 26.66 -3.47 7.52
CA GLY A 342 27.93 -3.00 8.00
C GLY A 342 28.65 -2.05 7.06
N GLY A 343 29.59 -1.28 7.65
CA GLY A 343 30.45 -0.36 6.94
C GLY A 343 31.92 -0.76 7.01
N PHE A 344 32.62 -0.59 5.89
CA PHE A 344 34.07 -0.76 5.80
C PHE A 344 34.65 0.07 4.67
N SER A 345 35.98 0.22 4.64
CA SER A 345 36.67 0.95 3.58
C SER A 345 37.66 0.03 2.86
N THR A 346 37.69 0.14 1.51
CA THR A 346 38.70 -0.54 0.67
C THR A 346 39.29 0.46 -0.31
N TYR A 347 40.61 0.57 -0.34
CA TYR A 347 41.33 1.48 -1.26
C TYR A 347 40.83 2.93 -1.22
N GLY A 348 40.37 3.41 -0.05
CA GLY A 348 39.81 4.76 0.12
C GLY A 348 38.34 4.93 -0.30
N LEU A 349 37.69 3.87 -0.72
CA LEU A 349 36.25 3.83 -1.00
C LEU A 349 35.50 3.38 0.25
N GLU A 350 34.39 4.06 0.59
CA GLU A 350 33.54 3.73 1.73
C GLU A 350 32.37 2.87 1.26
N HIS A 351 32.23 1.70 1.87
CA HIS A 351 31.15 0.73 1.61
C HIS A 351 30.16 0.72 2.78
N ARG A 352 28.87 0.71 2.47
CA ARG A 352 27.80 0.34 3.39
C ARG A 352 27.04 -0.82 2.79
N VAL A 353 27.33 -2.01 3.28
CA VAL A 353 26.79 -3.27 2.74
C VAL A 353 25.64 -3.75 3.59
N LEU A 354 24.58 -4.19 2.93
CA LEU A 354 23.48 -4.95 3.50
C LEU A 354 23.43 -6.31 2.82
N THR A 355 23.48 -7.38 3.57
CA THR A 355 23.19 -8.74 3.08
C THR A 355 22.05 -9.34 3.90
N GLY A 356 21.19 -10.10 3.24
CA GLY A 356 20.02 -10.66 3.92
C GLY A 356 19.58 -12.00 3.39
N LEU A 357 18.95 -12.76 4.27
CA LEU A 357 18.26 -14.00 4.01
C LEU A 357 16.78 -13.83 4.39
N GLU A 358 15.88 -14.17 3.49
CA GLU A 358 14.44 -14.14 3.73
C GLU A 358 13.83 -15.53 3.54
N LEU A 359 13.03 -15.94 4.51
CA LEU A 359 12.21 -17.15 4.47
C LEU A 359 10.75 -16.74 4.65
N GLY A 360 9.90 -17.16 3.72
CA GLY A 360 8.47 -16.86 3.75
C GLY A 360 7.63 -18.11 3.57
N SER A 361 6.56 -18.21 4.35
CA SER A 361 5.51 -19.21 4.19
C SER A 361 4.17 -18.49 4.21
N GLN A 362 3.36 -18.73 3.19
CA GLN A 362 2.04 -18.12 3.08
C GLN A 362 1.01 -19.20 2.77
N ARG A 363 -0.11 -19.12 3.46
CA ARG A 363 -1.25 -20.02 3.28
C ARG A 363 -2.50 -19.21 3.04
N ARG A 364 -3.30 -19.64 2.05
CA ARG A 364 -4.55 -18.99 1.68
C ARG A 364 -5.62 -20.01 1.37
N ASP A 365 -6.75 -19.92 2.07
CA ASP A 365 -7.90 -20.82 1.98
C ASP A 365 -9.19 -20.06 1.57
N PRO A 366 -9.40 -19.68 0.30
CA PRO A 366 -10.62 -19.05 -0.15
C PRO A 366 -11.68 -20.12 -0.48
N LYS A 367 -12.90 -19.93 0.06
CA LYS A 367 -14.08 -20.68 -0.35
C LYS A 367 -15.14 -19.71 -0.84
N LEU A 368 -15.43 -19.74 -2.13
CA LEU A 368 -16.32 -18.83 -2.81
C LEU A 368 -17.65 -19.52 -3.17
N TYR A 369 -18.73 -18.81 -2.90
CA TYR A 369 -20.08 -19.21 -3.30
C TYR A 369 -20.64 -18.18 -4.26
N THR A 370 -21.41 -18.62 -5.24
CA THR A 370 -22.15 -17.76 -6.17
C THR A 370 -23.62 -18.15 -6.22
N ALA A 371 -24.48 -17.15 -6.39
CA ALA A 371 -25.90 -17.40 -6.60
C ALA A 371 -26.15 -17.91 -8.02
N THR A 372 -26.86 -19.03 -8.13
CA THR A 372 -27.30 -19.62 -9.40
C THR A 372 -28.83 -19.63 -9.46
N ALA A 373 -29.41 -19.43 -10.64
CA ALA A 373 -30.86 -19.49 -10.81
C ALA A 373 -31.40 -20.89 -10.51
N VAL A 374 -32.48 -20.95 -9.76
CA VAL A 374 -33.17 -22.22 -9.44
C VAL A 374 -33.91 -22.78 -10.67
N ASN A 375 -34.47 -21.87 -11.49
CA ASN A 375 -35.19 -22.23 -12.71
C ASN A 375 -34.41 -21.87 -13.95
N ARG A 376 -34.44 -22.71 -14.99
CA ARG A 376 -33.78 -22.44 -16.26
C ARG A 376 -34.34 -21.14 -16.89
N GLY A 377 -33.46 -20.16 -17.13
CA GLY A 377 -33.82 -18.84 -17.66
C GLY A 377 -34.27 -17.81 -16.60
N GLY A 378 -34.34 -18.18 -15.31
CA GLY A 378 -34.60 -17.28 -14.21
C GLY A 378 -33.34 -16.48 -13.82
N GLN A 379 -33.54 -15.30 -13.20
CA GLN A 379 -32.43 -14.54 -12.59
C GLN A 379 -32.15 -15.08 -11.19
N ALA A 380 -30.88 -15.34 -10.88
CA ALA A 380 -30.46 -15.75 -9.54
C ALA A 380 -30.64 -14.60 -8.52
N VAL A 381 -30.39 -13.39 -8.97
CA VAL A 381 -30.50 -12.16 -8.19
C VAL A 381 -31.35 -11.18 -8.99
N PRO A 382 -32.44 -10.61 -8.43
CA PRO A 382 -33.28 -9.66 -9.16
C PRO A 382 -32.50 -8.44 -9.63
N SER A 383 -32.77 -7.99 -10.86
CA SER A 383 -32.31 -6.68 -11.34
C SER A 383 -33.04 -5.58 -10.59
N LEU A 384 -32.40 -4.42 -10.46
CA LEU A 384 -32.98 -3.23 -9.84
C LEU A 384 -33.19 -2.14 -10.90
N ASP A 385 -34.21 -1.30 -10.67
CA ASP A 385 -34.33 -0.06 -11.45
C ASP A 385 -33.10 0.82 -11.25
N LEU A 386 -32.63 1.50 -12.30
CA LEU A 386 -31.44 2.32 -12.27
C LEU A 386 -31.58 3.51 -11.32
N SER A 387 -32.75 4.17 -11.33
CA SER A 387 -32.97 5.45 -10.64
C SER A 387 -33.59 5.28 -9.26
N GLN A 388 -34.37 4.21 -9.07
CA GLN A 388 -35.09 3.91 -7.83
C GLN A 388 -34.88 2.43 -7.42
N PRO A 389 -33.69 2.03 -7.00
CA PRO A 389 -33.39 0.66 -6.66
C PRO A 389 -34.11 0.21 -5.38
N ASN A 390 -34.96 -0.82 -5.50
CA ASN A 390 -35.53 -1.50 -4.33
C ASN A 390 -34.62 -2.60 -3.82
N ARG A 391 -33.78 -2.31 -2.83
CA ARG A 391 -32.78 -3.22 -2.26
C ARG A 391 -33.36 -4.36 -1.39
N ASN A 392 -34.64 -4.32 -1.08
CA ASN A 392 -35.32 -5.33 -0.25
C ASN A 392 -35.92 -6.48 -1.04
N LEU A 393 -35.59 -6.59 -2.34
CA LEU A 393 -36.06 -7.69 -3.17
C LEU A 393 -35.43 -9.01 -2.75
N SER A 394 -36.28 -10.04 -2.53
CA SER A 394 -35.83 -11.37 -2.15
C SER A 394 -35.03 -12.02 -3.26
N HIS A 395 -33.90 -12.64 -2.90
CA HIS A 395 -33.14 -13.49 -3.81
C HIS A 395 -33.88 -14.82 -4.06
N THR A 396 -33.95 -15.23 -5.32
CA THR A 396 -34.53 -16.51 -5.75
C THR A 396 -33.44 -17.52 -6.07
N GLY A 397 -32.19 -17.11 -6.15
CA GLY A 397 -31.05 -17.96 -6.46
C GLY A 397 -30.60 -18.81 -5.29
N ARG A 398 -30.12 -20.02 -5.60
CA ARG A 398 -29.46 -20.92 -4.65
C ARG A 398 -27.97 -20.58 -4.60
N MET A 399 -27.40 -20.43 -3.39
CA MET A 399 -25.96 -20.32 -3.20
C MET A 399 -25.31 -21.69 -3.39
N SER A 400 -24.30 -21.75 -4.24
CA SER A 400 -23.52 -22.96 -4.49
C SER A 400 -22.03 -22.65 -4.48
N VAL A 401 -21.22 -23.59 -4.01
CA VAL A 401 -19.76 -23.42 -4.01
C VAL A 401 -19.28 -23.35 -5.46
N SER A 402 -18.65 -22.23 -5.82
CA SER A 402 -18.08 -22.00 -7.14
C SER A 402 -16.55 -22.17 -7.16
N SER A 403 -15.89 -22.00 -6.01
CA SER A 403 -14.45 -22.25 -5.84
C SER A 403 -14.16 -22.67 -4.39
N ASN A 404 -13.24 -23.61 -4.21
CA ASN A 404 -12.75 -24.02 -2.89
C ASN A 404 -11.28 -24.44 -3.06
N ASN A 405 -10.39 -23.49 -2.84
CA ASN A 405 -8.97 -23.68 -3.05
C ASN A 405 -8.21 -23.66 -1.73
N HIS A 406 -7.10 -24.37 -1.73
CA HIS A 406 -6.07 -24.28 -0.71
C HIS A 406 -4.74 -23.99 -1.40
N THR A 407 -4.09 -22.91 -1.01
CA THR A 407 -2.81 -22.53 -1.61
C THR A 407 -1.78 -22.38 -0.52
N GLU A 408 -0.63 -23.01 -0.71
CA GLU A 408 0.57 -22.83 0.10
C GLU A 408 1.70 -22.30 -0.78
N VAL A 409 2.45 -21.33 -0.24
CA VAL A 409 3.61 -20.74 -0.91
C VAL A 409 4.79 -20.75 0.02
N GLU A 410 5.88 -21.32 -0.43
CA GLU A 410 7.18 -21.18 0.18
C GLU A 410 8.06 -20.24 -0.65
N SER A 411 8.68 -19.27 0.01
CA SER A 411 9.65 -18.38 -0.60
C SER A 411 10.96 -18.39 0.17
N ARG A 412 12.07 -18.39 -0.56
CA ARG A 412 13.42 -18.32 -0.02
C ARG A 412 14.22 -17.36 -0.87
N ALA A 413 14.89 -16.42 -0.22
CA ALA A 413 15.69 -15.47 -0.96
C ALA A 413 16.98 -15.11 -0.23
N ILE A 414 17.99 -14.78 -1.03
CA ILE A 414 19.24 -14.17 -0.57
C ILE A 414 19.44 -12.88 -1.37
N TYR A 415 19.90 -11.84 -0.70
CA TYR A 415 20.18 -10.56 -1.33
C TYR A 415 21.39 -9.88 -0.73
N VAL A 416 21.99 -9.04 -1.56
CA VAL A 416 23.10 -8.16 -1.18
C VAL A 416 22.90 -6.80 -1.84
N GLN A 417 23.23 -5.75 -1.10
CA GLN A 417 23.24 -4.39 -1.59
C GLN A 417 24.47 -3.67 -1.04
N ASP A 418 25.12 -2.88 -1.86
CA ASP A 418 26.21 -2.00 -1.46
C ASP A 418 25.90 -0.54 -1.84
N GLN A 419 26.03 0.34 -0.86
CA GLN A 419 26.04 1.77 -1.06
C GLN A 419 27.49 2.23 -0.99
N LEU A 420 28.10 2.37 -2.16
CA LEU A 420 29.51 2.69 -2.34
C LEU A 420 29.70 4.19 -2.51
N ARG A 421 30.40 4.84 -1.60
CA ARG A 421 30.83 6.23 -1.72
C ARG A 421 32.19 6.27 -2.40
N LEU A 422 32.20 6.79 -3.64
CA LEU A 422 33.43 6.93 -4.42
C LEU A 422 34.25 8.15 -3.97
N ASN A 423 33.56 9.22 -3.61
CA ASN A 423 34.08 10.45 -3.07
C ASN A 423 32.94 11.31 -2.52
N ASP A 424 33.17 12.54 -2.11
CA ASP A 424 32.17 13.44 -1.52
C ASP A 424 30.99 13.76 -2.45
N GLN A 425 31.16 13.62 -3.76
CA GLN A 425 30.15 13.95 -4.75
C GLN A 425 29.47 12.75 -5.39
N TRP A 426 30.12 11.58 -5.43
CA TRP A 426 29.63 10.44 -6.16
C TRP A 426 29.40 9.23 -5.28
N GLN A 427 28.20 8.65 -5.40
CA GLN A 427 27.83 7.41 -4.75
C GLN A 427 27.20 6.46 -5.77
N VAL A 428 27.42 5.18 -5.59
CA VAL A 428 26.82 4.09 -6.39
C VAL A 428 26.02 3.19 -5.45
N LEU A 429 24.80 2.89 -5.82
CA LEU A 429 24.01 1.84 -5.21
C LEU A 429 23.97 0.65 -6.16
N ALA A 430 24.40 -0.51 -5.72
CA ALA A 430 24.28 -1.75 -6.48
C ALA A 430 23.65 -2.83 -5.61
N GLY A 431 22.70 -3.57 -6.15
CA GLY A 431 22.03 -4.64 -5.42
C GLY A 431 21.62 -5.79 -6.31
N LEU A 432 21.59 -6.97 -5.73
CA LEU A 432 21.19 -8.21 -6.37
C LEU A 432 20.43 -9.08 -5.39
N ARG A 433 19.31 -9.66 -5.85
CA ARG A 433 18.54 -10.64 -5.09
C ARG A 433 18.24 -11.85 -5.96
N TYR A 434 18.34 -13.02 -5.37
CA TYR A 434 17.88 -14.27 -5.93
C TYR A 434 16.74 -14.82 -5.10
N ASP A 435 15.60 -15.11 -5.76
CA ASP A 435 14.38 -15.65 -5.18
C ASP A 435 14.08 -17.03 -5.73
N ARG A 436 13.62 -17.92 -4.86
CA ARG A 436 13.01 -19.20 -5.21
C ARG A 436 11.62 -19.28 -4.61
N PHE A 437 10.64 -19.66 -5.43
CA PHE A 437 9.24 -19.81 -5.07
C PHE A 437 8.76 -21.22 -5.38
N GLU A 438 7.98 -21.76 -4.45
CA GLU A 438 7.21 -22.98 -4.64
C GLU A 438 5.76 -22.66 -4.27
N VAL A 439 4.82 -22.86 -5.21
CA VAL A 439 3.40 -22.62 -5.02
C VAL A 439 2.68 -23.92 -5.25
N ASP A 440 2.03 -24.43 -4.20
CA ASP A 440 1.11 -25.57 -4.27
C ASP A 440 -0.32 -25.05 -4.18
N THR A 441 -1.16 -25.39 -5.16
CA THR A 441 -2.57 -25.06 -5.12
C THR A 441 -3.42 -26.30 -5.34
N GLN A 442 -4.25 -26.61 -4.35
CA GLN A 442 -5.24 -27.65 -4.40
C GLN A 442 -6.64 -27.07 -4.62
N ASN A 443 -7.29 -27.48 -5.68
CA ASN A 443 -8.71 -27.20 -5.92
C ASN A 443 -9.54 -28.32 -5.32
N LYS A 444 -10.10 -28.09 -4.13
CA LYS A 444 -10.88 -29.09 -3.38
C LYS A 444 -12.25 -29.40 -4.04
N LEU A 445 -12.75 -28.50 -4.91
CA LEU A 445 -14.01 -28.69 -5.62
C LEU A 445 -13.85 -29.66 -6.79
N LEU A 446 -12.75 -29.53 -7.54
CA LEU A 446 -12.44 -30.36 -8.71
C LEU A 446 -11.51 -31.53 -8.37
N ASN A 447 -11.00 -31.60 -7.15
CA ASN A 447 -9.99 -32.57 -6.71
C ASN A 447 -8.75 -32.56 -7.62
N THR A 448 -8.27 -31.37 -7.99
CA THR A 448 -7.07 -31.16 -8.80
C THR A 448 -6.02 -30.41 -8.00
N GLN A 449 -4.73 -30.67 -8.29
CA GLN A 449 -3.60 -30.02 -7.67
C GLN A 449 -2.64 -29.51 -8.73
N GLN A 450 -1.97 -28.40 -8.44
CA GLN A 450 -0.97 -27.82 -9.31
C GLN A 450 0.20 -27.26 -8.49
N ASP A 451 1.39 -27.73 -8.80
CA ASP A 451 2.64 -27.25 -8.25
C ASP A 451 3.35 -26.36 -9.28
N VAL A 452 3.85 -25.23 -8.81
CA VAL A 452 4.66 -24.31 -9.60
C VAL A 452 5.94 -24.00 -8.86
N LYS A 453 7.05 -24.23 -9.52
CA LYS A 453 8.38 -23.84 -9.03
C LYS A 453 8.97 -22.81 -9.96
N SER A 454 9.36 -21.68 -9.41
CA SER A 454 9.97 -20.61 -10.15
C SER A 454 11.13 -19.99 -9.39
N HIS A 455 12.01 -19.33 -10.13
CA HIS A 455 13.12 -18.56 -9.57
C HIS A 455 13.26 -17.26 -10.35
N SER A 456 13.81 -16.25 -9.71
CA SER A 456 14.09 -14.98 -10.36
C SER A 456 15.32 -14.31 -9.77
N THR A 457 16.01 -13.55 -10.62
CA THR A 457 17.10 -12.67 -10.21
C THR A 457 16.71 -11.24 -10.47
N SER A 458 16.77 -10.42 -9.43
CA SER A 458 16.36 -9.02 -9.44
C SER A 458 17.55 -8.11 -9.18
N PRO A 459 18.12 -7.49 -10.20
CA PRO A 459 19.18 -6.50 -10.07
C PRO A 459 18.63 -5.08 -9.86
N ARG A 460 19.42 -4.23 -9.20
CA ARG A 460 19.22 -2.79 -9.04
C ARG A 460 20.57 -2.09 -9.17
N PHE A 461 20.55 -0.95 -9.85
CA PHE A 461 21.70 -0.05 -9.95
C PHE A 461 21.22 1.39 -9.82
N GLY A 462 21.98 2.19 -9.07
CA GLY A 462 21.73 3.62 -8.89
C GLY A 462 23.05 4.38 -8.85
N LEU A 463 23.07 5.52 -9.52
CA LEU A 463 24.16 6.48 -9.48
C LEU A 463 23.63 7.77 -8.86
N VAL A 464 24.34 8.31 -7.87
CA VAL A 464 24.03 9.55 -7.16
C VAL A 464 25.18 10.50 -7.33
N TRP A 465 24.88 11.73 -7.75
CA TRP A 465 25.84 12.80 -7.94
C TRP A 465 25.39 14.07 -7.22
N THR A 466 26.20 14.52 -6.27
CA THR A 466 25.96 15.71 -5.43
C THR A 466 27.01 16.76 -5.73
N PRO A 467 26.90 17.49 -6.87
CA PRO A 467 27.88 18.51 -7.26
C PRO A 467 27.82 19.76 -6.37
N LEU A 468 26.68 19.98 -5.75
CA LEU A 468 26.37 21.11 -4.89
C LEU A 468 25.78 20.60 -3.58
N GLU A 469 26.04 21.24 -2.47
CA GLU A 469 25.66 20.80 -1.13
C GLU A 469 24.17 20.44 -0.97
N HIS A 470 23.29 21.21 -1.63
CA HIS A 470 21.82 21.06 -1.51
C HIS A 470 21.15 20.42 -2.73
N HIS A 471 21.91 19.97 -3.74
CA HIS A 471 21.35 19.42 -4.97
C HIS A 471 21.98 18.07 -5.32
N THR A 472 21.16 17.05 -5.36
CA THR A 472 21.56 15.68 -5.66
C THR A 472 20.86 15.18 -6.92
N PHE A 473 21.62 14.87 -7.95
CA PHE A 473 21.15 14.23 -9.17
C PHE A 473 21.27 12.71 -9.04
N TYR A 474 20.36 11.97 -9.65
CA TYR A 474 20.47 10.53 -9.68
C TYR A 474 20.00 9.94 -11.01
N ALA A 475 20.51 8.75 -11.30
CA ALA A 475 20.02 7.88 -12.34
C ALA A 475 19.91 6.46 -11.79
N SER A 476 18.84 5.74 -12.14
CA SER A 476 18.67 4.37 -11.67
C SER A 476 18.04 3.46 -12.71
N TRP A 477 18.38 2.19 -12.57
CA TRP A 477 17.76 1.09 -13.28
C TRP A 477 17.47 -0.05 -12.32
N SER A 478 16.28 -0.64 -12.45
CA SER A 478 15.86 -1.76 -11.62
C SER A 478 14.91 -2.69 -12.36
N LYS A 479 14.87 -3.94 -11.89
CA LYS A 479 14.01 -5.00 -12.44
C LYS A 479 13.29 -5.71 -11.31
N THR A 480 12.02 -6.07 -11.54
CA THR A 480 11.22 -6.93 -10.66
C THR A 480 10.51 -8.01 -11.47
N PHE A 481 9.91 -8.94 -10.76
CA PHE A 481 9.13 -10.03 -11.34
C PHE A 481 7.82 -10.23 -10.58
N SER A 482 6.81 -10.74 -11.30
CA SER A 482 5.54 -11.20 -10.72
C SER A 482 5.35 -12.66 -11.12
N PRO A 483 5.26 -13.59 -10.15
CA PRO A 483 5.09 -15.01 -10.46
C PRO A 483 3.75 -15.29 -11.14
N ALA A 484 3.58 -16.49 -11.67
CA ALA A 484 2.28 -16.95 -12.15
C ALA A 484 1.22 -16.86 -11.04
N GLY A 485 0.02 -16.38 -11.38
CA GLY A 485 -1.02 -16.08 -10.39
C GLY A 485 -1.00 -14.63 -9.89
N GLY A 486 -0.02 -13.83 -10.33
CA GLY A 486 0.09 -12.42 -9.99
C GLY A 486 0.46 -12.18 -8.54
N GLY A 487 0.09 -11.00 -8.01
CA GLY A 487 0.28 -10.66 -6.61
C GLY A 487 -0.61 -11.45 -5.66
N LEU A 488 -1.80 -11.85 -6.11
CA LEU A 488 -2.63 -12.81 -5.39
C LEU A 488 -2.03 -14.19 -5.56
N ILE A 489 -1.43 -14.69 -4.51
CA ILE A 489 -0.87 -16.01 -4.47
C ILE A 489 -1.99 -17.03 -4.68
N GLY A 490 -1.95 -17.71 -5.76
CA GLY A 490 -2.88 -18.79 -6.08
C GLY A 490 -3.12 -18.88 -7.58
N ILE A 491 -2.70 -20.00 -8.13
CA ILE A 491 -3.07 -20.43 -9.45
C ILE A 491 -4.32 -21.28 -9.23
N THR A 492 -5.42 -20.94 -9.89
CA THR A 492 -6.58 -21.84 -9.89
C THR A 492 -6.30 -22.94 -10.92
N PRO A 493 -6.06 -24.19 -10.50
CA PRO A 493 -5.94 -25.29 -11.43
C PRO A 493 -7.25 -25.40 -12.21
N ASN A 494 -7.19 -25.32 -13.53
CA ASN A 494 -8.36 -25.59 -14.34
C ASN A 494 -8.61 -27.11 -14.45
N ALA A 495 -9.82 -27.50 -14.81
CA ALA A 495 -10.21 -28.91 -14.94
C ALA A 495 -9.38 -29.67 -16.01
N ALA A 496 -8.73 -28.96 -16.90
CA ALA A 496 -7.94 -29.51 -18.02
C ALA A 496 -6.44 -29.59 -17.74
N GLY A 497 -5.96 -29.12 -16.59
CA GLY A 497 -4.54 -29.22 -16.23
C GLY A 497 -3.58 -28.35 -17.04
N SER A 498 -4.07 -27.47 -17.90
CA SER A 498 -3.27 -26.68 -18.82
C SER A 498 -3.11 -25.23 -18.39
N VAL A 499 -2.11 -24.95 -17.59
CA VAL A 499 -1.50 -23.62 -17.56
C VAL A 499 -0.25 -23.70 -18.43
N ASN A 500 -0.30 -23.13 -19.62
CA ASN A 500 0.70 -23.41 -20.66
C ASN A 500 2.04 -22.72 -20.45
N ASP A 501 2.10 -21.59 -19.77
CA ASP A 501 3.37 -20.95 -19.40
C ASP A 501 3.24 -20.26 -18.01
N LEU A 502 4.01 -20.78 -17.06
CA LEU A 502 4.06 -20.32 -15.67
C LEU A 502 5.27 -19.41 -15.39
N SER A 503 5.99 -19.01 -16.44
CA SER A 503 7.08 -18.04 -16.30
C SER A 503 6.58 -16.71 -15.73
N PRO A 504 7.39 -15.99 -14.96
CA PRO A 504 7.00 -14.73 -14.38
C PRO A 504 6.84 -13.61 -15.42
N GLU A 505 5.91 -12.71 -15.15
CA GLU A 505 5.90 -11.39 -15.79
C GLU A 505 7.05 -10.56 -15.21
N LEU A 506 7.65 -9.70 -16.02
CA LEU A 506 8.84 -8.95 -15.66
C LEU A 506 8.63 -7.45 -15.88
N THR A 507 9.01 -6.64 -14.89
CA THR A 507 8.99 -5.18 -15.02
C THR A 507 10.39 -4.62 -14.89
N LYS A 508 10.75 -3.68 -15.75
CA LYS A 508 11.98 -2.89 -15.68
C LYS A 508 11.67 -1.40 -15.65
N GLN A 509 12.49 -0.64 -14.94
CA GLN A 509 12.43 0.80 -14.88
C GLN A 509 13.77 1.42 -15.21
N LYS A 510 13.71 2.60 -15.86
CA LYS A 510 14.77 3.59 -15.94
C LYS A 510 14.22 4.88 -15.34
N GLU A 511 15.00 5.53 -14.49
CA GLU A 511 14.61 6.77 -13.85
C GLU A 511 15.82 7.69 -13.73
N ILE A 512 15.60 8.98 -13.98
CA ILE A 512 16.54 10.05 -13.67
C ILE A 512 15.82 11.11 -12.86
N GLY A 513 16.52 11.76 -11.95
CA GLY A 513 15.88 12.81 -11.16
C GLY A 513 16.87 13.70 -10.44
N VAL A 514 16.30 14.70 -9.79
CA VAL A 514 17.01 15.62 -8.92
C VAL A 514 16.24 15.81 -7.62
N LYS A 515 16.94 15.76 -6.52
CA LYS A 515 16.44 16.06 -5.17
C LYS A 515 17.19 17.28 -4.65
N SER A 516 16.45 18.27 -4.19
CA SER A 516 17.02 19.54 -3.78
C SER A 516 16.41 19.99 -2.47
N ASP A 517 17.26 20.47 -1.58
CA ASP A 517 16.87 21.13 -0.36
C ASP A 517 17.09 22.63 -0.51
N TRP A 518 16.10 23.42 -0.14
CA TRP A 518 16.03 24.86 -0.31
C TRP A 518 15.79 25.55 1.03
N LEU A 519 16.03 26.83 1.10
CA LEU A 519 15.72 27.69 2.26
C LEU A 519 16.40 27.18 3.55
N ASP A 520 17.70 26.93 3.49
CA ASP A 520 18.50 26.36 4.60
C ASP A 520 17.93 24.99 5.03
N ASP A 521 17.77 24.08 4.07
CA ASP A 521 17.26 22.70 4.26
C ASP A 521 15.85 22.60 4.87
N ARG A 522 15.02 23.65 4.74
CA ARG A 522 13.64 23.64 5.25
C ARG A 522 12.60 23.18 4.26
N LEU A 523 12.87 23.27 2.96
CA LEU A 523 11.98 22.86 1.88
C LEU A 523 12.69 21.85 0.98
N SER A 524 12.13 20.64 0.87
CA SER A 524 12.65 19.61 -0.03
C SER A 524 11.80 19.50 -1.28
N THR A 525 12.45 19.35 -2.44
CA THR A 525 11.80 19.09 -3.73
C THR A 525 12.41 17.87 -4.41
N THR A 526 11.57 17.09 -5.10
CA THR A 526 12.02 15.99 -5.94
C THR A 526 11.39 16.10 -7.32
N LEU A 527 12.23 16.09 -8.36
CA LEU A 527 11.80 15.95 -9.76
C LEU A 527 12.31 14.62 -10.28
N ALA A 528 11.42 13.80 -10.85
CA ALA A 528 11.75 12.50 -11.44
C ALA A 528 11.14 12.37 -12.82
N VAL A 529 11.90 11.77 -13.74
CA VAL A 529 11.46 11.35 -15.08
C VAL A 529 11.71 9.85 -15.21
N TYR A 530 10.69 9.10 -15.60
CA TYR A 530 10.76 7.65 -15.61
C TYR A 530 10.15 7.01 -16.86
N GLU A 531 10.60 5.78 -17.12
CA GLU A 531 9.99 4.83 -18.04
C GLU A 531 9.91 3.47 -17.34
N LEU A 532 8.69 2.91 -17.26
CA LEU A 532 8.39 1.55 -16.79
C LEU A 532 7.86 0.70 -17.94
N GLU A 533 8.33 -0.55 -18.03
CA GLU A 533 7.83 -1.54 -18.99
C GLU A 533 7.55 -2.86 -18.29
N LEU A 534 6.30 -3.34 -18.35
CA LEU A 534 5.88 -4.69 -18.02
C LEU A 534 5.90 -5.51 -19.31
N TYR A 535 6.84 -6.41 -19.43
CA TYR A 535 6.98 -7.34 -20.56
C TYR A 535 6.72 -8.78 -20.10
N ASN A 536 6.54 -9.69 -21.04
CA ASN A 536 5.99 -11.02 -20.76
C ASN A 536 4.63 -10.94 -20.04
N ARG A 537 3.83 -9.91 -20.33
CA ARG A 537 2.47 -9.78 -19.79
C ARG A 537 1.60 -10.89 -20.38
N ARG A 538 0.81 -11.53 -19.54
CA ARG A 538 -0.09 -12.61 -19.94
C ARG A 538 -1.21 -12.08 -20.84
N THR A 539 -1.44 -12.77 -21.94
CA THR A 539 -2.46 -12.49 -22.94
C THR A 539 -2.92 -13.80 -23.55
N SER A 540 -4.13 -13.85 -24.13
CA SER A 540 -4.66 -15.08 -24.75
C SER A 540 -4.01 -15.34 -26.11
N ASP A 541 -3.88 -16.62 -26.51
CA ASP A 541 -3.52 -17.01 -27.86
C ASP A 541 -4.64 -16.54 -28.84
N PRO A 542 -4.31 -15.87 -29.95
CA PRO A 542 -5.30 -15.41 -30.93
C PRO A 542 -6.10 -16.55 -31.59
N LEU A 543 -5.53 -17.73 -31.71
CA LEU A 543 -6.14 -18.89 -32.36
C LEU A 543 -6.91 -19.79 -31.37
N ASP A 544 -6.42 -19.88 -30.12
CA ASP A 544 -7.06 -20.64 -29.05
C ASP A 544 -7.03 -19.83 -27.74
N ARG A 545 -8.11 -19.16 -27.41
CA ARG A 545 -8.19 -18.29 -26.23
C ARG A 545 -8.08 -19.02 -24.88
N THR A 546 -8.08 -20.34 -24.88
CA THR A 546 -7.82 -21.13 -23.66
C THR A 546 -6.32 -21.22 -23.33
N ILE A 547 -5.47 -20.90 -24.31
CA ILE A 547 -4.02 -20.86 -24.17
C ILE A 547 -3.57 -19.47 -23.74
N THR A 548 -2.74 -19.40 -22.70
CA THR A 548 -2.09 -18.17 -22.23
C THR A 548 -0.69 -18.05 -22.82
N LEU A 549 -0.39 -16.90 -23.41
CA LEU A 549 0.91 -16.52 -23.94
C LEU A 549 1.55 -15.41 -23.13
N LEU A 550 2.88 -15.36 -23.06
CA LEU A 550 3.66 -14.26 -22.45
C LEU A 550 4.17 -13.28 -23.53
N SER A 551 3.26 -12.69 -24.29
CA SER A 551 3.57 -11.81 -25.43
C SER A 551 3.17 -10.36 -25.24
N GLY A 552 2.45 -10.03 -24.17
CA GLY A 552 1.95 -8.69 -23.91
C GLY A 552 3.03 -7.72 -23.42
N LEU A 553 2.78 -6.42 -23.65
CA LEU A 553 3.61 -5.30 -23.19
C LEU A 553 2.73 -4.16 -22.70
N GLN A 554 2.99 -3.67 -21.48
CA GLN A 554 2.43 -2.43 -20.96
C GLN A 554 3.57 -1.48 -20.65
N ARG A 555 3.39 -0.20 -21.00
CA ARG A 555 4.40 0.84 -20.76
C ARG A 555 3.79 2.03 -20.04
N SER A 556 4.56 2.63 -19.15
CA SER A 556 4.24 3.93 -18.54
C SER A 556 5.46 4.83 -18.57
N ARG A 557 5.26 6.06 -18.99
CA ARG A 557 6.25 7.14 -19.00
C ARG A 557 5.68 8.34 -18.28
N GLY A 558 6.51 9.04 -17.52
CA GLY A 558 6.00 10.19 -16.81
C GLY A 558 7.06 11.09 -16.21
N VAL A 559 6.54 12.22 -15.70
CA VAL A 559 7.29 13.22 -14.95
C VAL A 559 6.54 13.46 -13.64
N GLU A 560 7.29 13.58 -12.56
CA GLU A 560 6.77 13.82 -11.21
C GLU A 560 7.57 14.94 -10.55
N LEU A 561 6.87 15.88 -9.95
CA LEU A 561 7.46 16.94 -9.12
C LEU A 561 6.76 16.93 -7.78
N THR A 562 7.51 16.93 -6.68
CA THR A 562 6.99 17.08 -5.32
C THR A 562 7.71 18.21 -4.60
N ALA A 563 7.02 18.87 -3.68
CA ALA A 563 7.57 19.88 -2.79
C ALA A 563 6.95 19.71 -1.41
N THR A 564 7.79 19.65 -0.37
CA THR A 564 7.34 19.46 1.01
C THR A 564 8.28 20.18 1.96
N GLY A 565 7.74 20.95 2.92
CA GLY A 565 8.53 21.60 3.96
C GLY A 565 8.04 22.97 4.35
N LYS A 566 8.90 23.69 5.06
CA LYS A 566 8.66 25.04 5.59
C LYS A 566 9.12 26.10 4.61
N ILE A 567 8.25 27.04 4.27
CA ILE A 567 8.56 28.14 3.35
C ILE A 567 9.15 29.32 4.13
N VAL A 568 8.39 29.85 5.09
CA VAL A 568 8.78 31.01 5.88
C VAL A 568 7.98 31.07 7.18
N GLY A 569 8.60 31.45 8.29
CA GLY A 569 7.92 31.56 9.59
C GLY A 569 7.22 30.25 9.94
N ASN A 570 5.89 30.29 10.07
CA ASN A 570 5.04 29.13 10.40
C ASN A 570 4.27 28.59 9.17
N TRP A 571 4.69 28.94 7.96
CA TRP A 571 4.06 28.49 6.71
C TRP A 571 4.76 27.26 6.16
N TYR A 572 3.98 26.22 5.92
CA TYR A 572 4.41 24.96 5.35
C TYR A 572 3.68 24.69 4.04
N VAL A 573 4.31 23.91 3.17
CA VAL A 573 3.73 23.44 1.91
C VAL A 573 3.96 21.94 1.79
N ARG A 574 2.98 21.23 1.25
CA ARG A 574 3.13 19.88 0.73
C ARG A 574 2.29 19.74 -0.55
N GLY A 575 2.85 19.10 -1.54
CA GLY A 575 2.14 18.89 -2.78
C GLY A 575 3.00 18.33 -3.88
N GLY A 576 2.38 18.11 -5.03
CA GLY A 576 3.09 17.62 -6.20
C GLY A 576 2.24 17.61 -7.45
N VAL A 577 2.91 17.40 -8.57
CA VAL A 577 2.33 17.31 -9.91
C VAL A 577 2.85 16.06 -10.58
N GLY A 578 1.96 15.24 -11.12
CA GLY A 578 2.26 14.08 -11.92
C GLY A 578 1.69 14.19 -13.32
N LEU A 579 2.54 13.90 -14.30
CA LEU A 579 2.16 13.74 -15.70
C LEU A 579 2.58 12.35 -16.14
N GLN A 580 1.67 11.54 -16.70
CA GLN A 580 1.99 10.19 -17.13
C GLN A 580 1.18 9.76 -18.35
N GLU A 581 1.76 8.87 -19.10
CA GLU A 581 1.08 8.11 -20.13
C GLU A 581 1.32 6.62 -19.91
N ALA A 582 0.25 5.91 -19.52
CA ALA A 582 0.24 4.49 -19.27
C ALA A 582 -0.64 3.79 -20.31
N THR A 583 -0.04 2.94 -21.15
CA THR A 583 -0.70 2.29 -22.31
C THR A 583 -0.35 0.81 -22.37
N VAL A 584 -1.28 0.04 -22.91
CA VAL A 584 -1.06 -1.35 -23.32
C VAL A 584 -0.53 -1.33 -24.74
N GLU A 585 0.75 -1.66 -24.92
CA GLU A 585 1.46 -1.56 -26.21
C GLU A 585 1.27 -2.81 -27.07
N LYS A 586 1.14 -3.98 -26.43
CA LYS A 586 0.86 -5.27 -27.08
C LYS A 586 -0.13 -6.08 -26.28
N ASP A 587 -1.14 -6.60 -26.94
CA ASP A 587 -2.16 -7.43 -26.32
C ASP A 587 -2.97 -8.20 -27.36
N ASN A 588 -3.29 -9.47 -27.09
CA ASN A 588 -4.12 -10.30 -27.98
C ASN A 588 -5.61 -10.29 -27.58
N ASN A 589 -5.98 -9.57 -26.48
CA ASN A 589 -7.34 -9.50 -25.96
C ASN A 589 -8.10 -8.26 -26.42
N GLY A 590 -7.53 -7.45 -27.31
CA GLY A 590 -8.14 -6.24 -27.84
C GLY A 590 -7.85 -4.97 -27.03
N PHE A 591 -6.88 -5.00 -26.13
CA PHE A 591 -6.49 -3.84 -25.31
C PHE A 591 -5.30 -3.06 -25.91
N GLU A 592 -4.74 -3.51 -27.04
CA GLU A 592 -3.63 -2.83 -27.71
C GLU A 592 -3.96 -1.38 -28.04
N GLY A 593 -3.06 -0.45 -27.74
CA GLY A 593 -3.23 0.99 -27.91
C GLY A 593 -4.16 1.66 -26.88
N LYS A 594 -4.76 0.90 -25.93
CA LYS A 594 -5.65 1.45 -24.91
C LYS A 594 -4.86 1.99 -23.72
N ARG A 595 -5.41 3.07 -23.13
CA ARG A 595 -4.92 3.57 -21.83
C ARG A 595 -5.27 2.59 -20.72
N VAL A 596 -4.40 2.48 -19.75
CA VAL A 596 -4.69 1.72 -18.51
C VAL A 596 -5.89 2.34 -17.80
N SER A 597 -6.84 1.49 -17.40
CA SER A 597 -8.07 1.92 -16.71
C SER A 597 -7.76 2.53 -15.35
N ASP A 598 -8.56 3.51 -14.95
CA ASP A 598 -8.50 4.26 -13.69
C ASP A 598 -7.15 4.97 -13.44
N VAL A 599 -6.46 5.35 -14.51
CA VAL A 599 -5.19 6.08 -14.49
C VAL A 599 -5.35 7.42 -15.18
N ALA A 600 -5.19 8.51 -14.44
CA ALA A 600 -5.21 9.86 -14.97
C ALA A 600 -3.89 10.19 -15.68
N LYS A 601 -3.95 10.92 -16.82
CA LYS A 601 -2.74 11.45 -17.48
C LYS A 601 -2.05 12.52 -16.66
N ARG A 602 -2.79 13.21 -15.80
CA ARG A 602 -2.29 14.31 -14.96
C ARG A 602 -3.04 14.32 -13.63
N ASN A 603 -2.30 14.50 -12.58
CA ASN A 603 -2.82 14.78 -11.24
C ASN A 603 -1.92 15.79 -10.53
N ALA A 604 -2.50 16.55 -9.63
CA ALA A 604 -1.76 17.50 -8.80
C ALA A 604 -2.43 17.66 -7.45
N SER A 605 -1.63 18.00 -6.46
CA SER A 605 -2.14 18.45 -5.17
C SER A 605 -1.28 19.57 -4.63
N LEU A 606 -1.89 20.47 -3.86
CA LEU A 606 -1.20 21.52 -3.14
C LEU A 606 -1.93 21.80 -1.83
N PHE A 607 -1.23 21.64 -0.72
CA PHE A 607 -1.69 21.99 0.61
C PHE A 607 -0.78 23.07 1.19
N ILE A 608 -1.36 24.11 1.72
CA ILE A 608 -0.67 25.22 2.37
C ILE A 608 -1.18 25.30 3.80
N THR A 609 -0.26 25.19 4.75
CA THR A 609 -0.52 25.16 6.18
C THR A 609 0.12 26.36 6.85
N TRP A 610 -0.64 27.09 7.65
CA TRP A 610 -0.12 28.04 8.61
C TRP A 610 -0.31 27.45 10.01
N LYS A 611 0.80 27.12 10.69
CA LYS A 611 0.77 26.37 11.95
C LYS A 611 1.83 26.93 12.91
N PRO A 612 1.48 27.90 13.75
CA PRO A 612 2.33 28.33 14.86
C PRO A 612 2.35 27.26 15.95
N GLU A 613 3.36 27.31 16.81
CA GLU A 613 3.54 26.37 17.92
C GLU A 613 2.30 26.27 18.82
N MET A 614 1.68 27.39 19.12
CA MET A 614 0.43 27.49 19.88
C MET A 614 -0.52 28.53 19.28
N GLY A 615 -1.82 28.39 19.57
CA GLY A 615 -2.87 29.27 19.09
C GLY A 615 -3.59 28.75 17.86
N TRP A 616 -4.13 29.65 17.08
CA TRP A 616 -4.85 29.30 15.86
C TRP A 616 -3.92 28.78 14.79
N TYR A 617 -4.38 27.83 14.02
CA TYR A 617 -3.71 27.36 12.80
C TYR A 617 -4.76 27.03 11.73
N ALA A 618 -4.32 26.98 10.48
CA ALA A 618 -5.20 26.63 9.36
C ALA A 618 -4.42 25.97 8.24
N GLU A 619 -5.09 25.09 7.50
CA GLU A 619 -4.60 24.50 6.25
C GLU A 619 -5.69 24.61 5.18
N THR A 620 -5.26 24.81 3.94
CA THR A 620 -6.13 24.65 2.77
C THR A 620 -5.44 23.83 1.71
N GLY A 621 -6.20 22.99 1.02
CA GLY A 621 -5.67 22.05 0.03
C GLY A 621 -6.54 21.94 -1.21
N LEU A 622 -5.88 21.82 -2.36
CA LEU A 622 -6.51 21.56 -3.65
C LEU A 622 -5.95 20.27 -4.24
N THR A 623 -6.83 19.34 -4.60
CA THR A 623 -6.48 18.11 -5.33
C THR A 623 -7.13 18.12 -6.71
N LEU A 624 -6.34 17.94 -7.76
CA LEU A 624 -6.76 17.94 -9.15
C LEU A 624 -6.46 16.56 -9.76
N VAL A 625 -7.46 15.97 -10.42
CA VAL A 625 -7.32 14.69 -11.12
C VAL A 625 -7.90 14.83 -12.53
N GLY A 626 -7.13 14.47 -13.55
CA GLY A 626 -7.56 14.46 -14.94
C GLY A 626 -8.59 13.37 -15.26
N ASP A 627 -9.09 13.37 -16.48
CA ASP A 627 -9.99 12.32 -16.98
C ASP A 627 -9.32 10.94 -17.00
N ARG A 628 -10.15 9.91 -16.77
CA ARG A 628 -9.74 8.50 -16.74
C ARG A 628 -10.78 7.65 -17.45
N TYR A 629 -10.45 6.39 -17.74
CA TYR A 629 -11.41 5.41 -18.22
C TYR A 629 -11.76 4.42 -17.10
N ALA A 630 -13.04 4.06 -16.99
CA ALA A 630 -13.51 3.08 -16.02
C ALA A 630 -13.11 1.64 -16.38
N ASP A 631 -12.75 1.38 -17.63
CA ASP A 631 -12.52 0.04 -18.17
C ASP A 631 -11.32 -0.01 -19.12
N SER A 632 -10.78 -1.22 -19.30
CA SER A 632 -9.62 -1.46 -20.17
C SER A 632 -9.89 -1.27 -21.67
N LEU A 633 -11.16 -1.32 -22.11
CA LEU A 633 -11.56 -1.01 -23.48
C LEU A 633 -11.70 0.49 -23.74
N ASN A 634 -11.61 1.31 -22.70
CA ASN A 634 -11.77 2.77 -22.74
C ASN A 634 -13.15 3.22 -23.24
N THR A 635 -14.21 2.54 -22.81
CA THR A 635 -15.58 2.80 -23.27
C THR A 635 -16.32 3.81 -22.40
N VAL A 636 -16.00 3.90 -21.09
CA VAL A 636 -16.65 4.81 -20.14
C VAL A 636 -15.62 5.80 -19.59
N VAL A 637 -15.88 7.09 -19.78
CA VAL A 637 -15.02 8.17 -19.30
C VAL A 637 -15.46 8.63 -17.90
N LEU A 638 -14.54 8.64 -16.96
CA LEU A 638 -14.66 9.33 -15.68
C LEU A 638 -14.16 10.77 -15.87
N PRO A 639 -15.01 11.78 -15.71
CA PRO A 639 -14.59 13.18 -15.85
C PRO A 639 -13.51 13.56 -14.83
N GLY A 640 -12.59 14.42 -15.25
CA GLY A 640 -11.63 15.04 -14.32
C GLY A 640 -12.31 15.95 -13.32
N TYR A 641 -11.67 16.17 -12.17
CA TYR A 641 -12.21 17.00 -11.09
C TYR A 641 -11.15 17.77 -10.33
N GLY A 642 -11.61 18.79 -9.60
CA GLY A 642 -10.88 19.49 -8.57
C GLY A 642 -11.64 19.40 -7.25
N ARG A 643 -10.98 19.01 -6.16
CA ARG A 643 -11.51 18.98 -4.79
C ARG A 643 -10.75 19.98 -3.94
N TRP A 644 -11.49 20.84 -3.26
CA TRP A 644 -10.96 21.83 -2.36
C TRP A 644 -11.33 21.46 -0.93
N ASP A 645 -10.33 21.39 -0.05
CA ASP A 645 -10.46 21.03 1.36
C ASP A 645 -9.82 22.15 2.22
N ALA A 646 -10.30 22.33 3.43
CA ALA A 646 -9.66 23.24 4.39
C ALA A 646 -9.90 22.75 5.83
N LEU A 647 -9.03 23.13 6.72
CA LEU A 647 -9.20 22.95 8.15
C LEU A 647 -8.74 24.21 8.91
N ALA A 648 -9.32 24.39 10.10
CA ALA A 648 -8.84 25.35 11.07
C ALA A 648 -8.86 24.71 12.46
N GLY A 649 -7.89 25.04 13.29
CA GLY A 649 -7.77 24.51 14.64
C GLY A 649 -7.16 25.51 15.61
N PHE A 650 -7.25 25.15 16.87
CA PHE A 650 -6.66 25.90 17.97
C PHE A 650 -5.90 24.94 18.87
N ARG A 651 -4.59 25.16 19.01
CA ARG A 651 -3.67 24.33 19.77
C ARG A 651 -3.20 25.05 21.04
N GLN A 652 -3.21 24.33 22.12
CA GLN A 652 -2.54 24.67 23.38
C GLN A 652 -1.60 23.53 23.79
N LYS A 653 -0.93 23.69 24.93
CA LYS A 653 0.08 22.71 25.38
C LYS A 653 -0.45 21.26 25.48
N GLU A 654 -1.69 21.10 25.93
CA GLU A 654 -2.32 19.80 26.19
C GLU A 654 -3.55 19.55 25.28
N TRP A 655 -4.08 20.57 24.64
CA TRP A 655 -5.31 20.49 23.86
C TRP A 655 -5.09 20.94 22.41
N ASP A 656 -5.64 20.16 21.49
CA ASP A 656 -5.79 20.55 20.09
C ASP A 656 -7.24 20.29 19.68
N VAL A 657 -7.93 21.33 19.22
CA VAL A 657 -9.30 21.21 18.68
C VAL A 657 -9.29 21.77 17.27
N ARG A 658 -9.75 20.96 16.32
CA ARG A 658 -9.78 21.32 14.91
C ARG A 658 -11.08 20.93 14.23
N ALA A 659 -11.45 21.70 13.22
CA ALA A 659 -12.57 21.43 12.33
C ALA A 659 -12.07 21.40 10.89
N ALA A 660 -12.36 20.31 10.18
CA ALA A 660 -12.07 20.15 8.76
C ALA A 660 -13.34 20.22 7.93
N LEU A 661 -13.27 20.86 6.78
CA LEU A 661 -14.31 20.96 5.76
C LEU A 661 -13.76 20.34 4.48
N ASN A 662 -14.24 19.14 4.15
CA ASN A 662 -13.86 18.40 2.95
C ASN A 662 -14.78 18.78 1.79
N ASN A 663 -14.23 18.80 0.55
CA ASN A 663 -14.97 19.11 -0.66
C ASN A 663 -15.85 20.38 -0.52
N ILE A 664 -15.24 21.50 -0.16
CA ILE A 664 -15.91 22.77 0.17
C ILE A 664 -16.91 23.20 -0.91
N ALA A 665 -16.56 23.02 -2.18
CA ALA A 665 -17.38 23.39 -3.32
C ALA A 665 -18.53 22.39 -3.60
N ASP A 666 -18.67 21.34 -2.80
CA ASP A 666 -19.62 20.23 -3.00
C ASP A 666 -19.60 19.66 -4.42
N LYS A 667 -18.38 19.55 -5.00
CA LYS A 667 -18.18 19.05 -6.34
C LYS A 667 -18.60 17.60 -6.47
N THR A 668 -19.48 17.28 -7.38
CA THR A 668 -19.76 15.89 -7.78
C THR A 668 -18.59 15.40 -8.63
N TYR A 669 -17.98 14.29 -8.21
CA TYR A 669 -16.87 13.64 -8.89
C TYR A 669 -16.93 12.11 -8.70
N TYR A 670 -16.09 11.40 -9.42
CA TYR A 670 -15.98 9.94 -9.32
C TYR A 670 -14.58 9.57 -8.87
N ALA A 671 -14.50 8.92 -7.70
CA ALA A 671 -13.22 8.62 -7.05
C ALA A 671 -12.42 7.59 -7.84
N SER A 672 -13.07 6.51 -8.29
CA SER A 672 -12.43 5.43 -9.05
C SER A 672 -13.45 4.56 -9.78
N ALA A 673 -12.99 3.56 -10.52
CA ALA A 673 -13.81 2.50 -11.08
C ALA A 673 -13.07 1.16 -11.11
N THR A 674 -13.79 0.07 -10.85
CA THR A 674 -13.29 -1.30 -11.04
C THR A 674 -13.77 -1.90 -12.37
N SER A 675 -14.86 -1.39 -12.91
CA SER A 675 -15.43 -1.78 -14.21
C SER A 675 -16.44 -0.75 -14.70
N VAL A 676 -16.96 -0.95 -15.92
CA VAL A 676 -18.07 -0.14 -16.47
C VAL A 676 -19.34 -0.15 -15.61
N ALA A 677 -19.55 -1.20 -14.81
CA ALA A 677 -20.72 -1.33 -13.96
C ALA A 677 -20.47 -0.88 -12.50
N GLN A 678 -19.24 -0.52 -12.16
CA GLN A 678 -18.80 -0.30 -10.77
C GLN A 678 -17.92 0.94 -10.69
N ILE A 679 -18.58 2.10 -10.65
CA ILE A 679 -17.95 3.42 -10.59
C ILE A 679 -18.30 4.05 -9.25
N GLN A 680 -17.30 4.42 -8.46
CA GLN A 680 -17.48 4.99 -7.13
C GLN A 680 -17.69 6.51 -7.21
N PRO A 681 -18.86 7.03 -6.79
CA PRO A 681 -19.03 8.46 -6.57
C PRO A 681 -18.09 8.93 -5.45
N GLY A 682 -17.56 10.14 -5.62
CA GLY A 682 -16.76 10.79 -4.60
C GLY A 682 -17.60 11.41 -3.50
N GLU A 683 -17.00 11.63 -2.35
CA GLU A 683 -17.66 12.19 -1.16
C GLU A 683 -18.19 13.59 -1.40
N PRO A 684 -19.39 13.91 -0.87
CA PRO A 684 -19.94 15.26 -0.83
C PRO A 684 -19.11 16.16 0.09
N ARG A 685 -19.54 17.40 0.22
CA ARG A 685 -19.05 18.27 1.29
C ARG A 685 -19.36 17.64 2.64
N SER A 686 -18.32 17.51 3.48
CA SER A 686 -18.42 16.94 4.82
C SER A 686 -17.65 17.78 5.84
N VAL A 687 -18.06 17.69 7.09
CA VAL A 687 -17.41 18.36 8.23
C VAL A 687 -16.94 17.30 9.21
N VAL A 688 -15.73 17.44 9.71
CA VAL A 688 -15.18 16.62 10.81
C VAL A 688 -14.61 17.54 11.86
N VAL A 689 -15.00 17.33 13.12
CA VAL A 689 -14.44 18.00 14.29
C VAL A 689 -13.64 16.98 15.09
N THR A 690 -12.41 17.35 15.44
CA THR A 690 -11.49 16.50 16.19
C THR A 690 -11.01 17.26 17.43
N GLY A 691 -11.05 16.63 18.58
CA GLY A 691 -10.43 17.08 19.81
C GLY A 691 -9.38 16.08 20.27
N THR A 692 -8.18 16.55 20.56
CA THR A 692 -7.07 15.76 21.10
C THR A 692 -6.60 16.32 22.43
N TYR A 693 -6.44 15.45 23.44
CA TYR A 693 -5.85 15.79 24.73
C TYR A 693 -4.55 14.99 24.89
N SER A 694 -3.46 15.69 25.16
CA SER A 694 -2.11 15.10 25.34
C SER A 694 -1.64 15.32 26.78
N PHE A 695 -1.05 14.28 27.41
CA PHE A 695 -0.64 14.30 28.84
C PHE A 695 0.61 13.47 29.10
#